data_0833db2bf1927168e5899e907120bca5
#
_entry.id   0833db2bf1927168e5899e907120bca5
#
_cell.length_a   1.000
_cell.length_b   1.000
_cell.length_c   1.000
_cell.angle_alpha   90.00
_cell.angle_beta   90.00
_cell.angle_gamma   90.00
#
_symmetry.space_group_name_H-M   'P 1'
#
loop_
_entity.id
_entity.type
_entity.pdbx_description
1 polymer ?
#
loop_
_entity_poly.entity_id
_entity_poly.type
_entity_poly.pdbx_seq_one_letter_code
_entity_poly.pdbx_strand_id
1 'polypeptide(L)'
;MTATAGNRRRLAILGAVVGVVVTLVGLTRVSIDAGVDSFVGPNDPTLVATNRVAESFGGDPIVVLLESDEPHALLSKLNVGAMLRLEGNLAQLDNVATVYGPTTVLNQIAGQAQDFLAELIGSRDALRAKAQQEAQEAGAGPGAVKAAGDAAVAAFDERYFPLITKGLPGGLPTLRNEKFVKNVVYNAEGDPRPQWDFVVPNSTSAAILIRPNANLRQAQVETLVREVKEVVAKREVTDADVTISGVPAVVAVLGERINRDVVVLGTLALLGVGAWFFLTPWVSRRRRLLPLAVSLAGTAVTLGAAGWLGIPMSLGVVAFLPVLLGVGSDFMIYLLTHVSRRLVIAAAVATSASFAALGATPIVAVRQLGWTLAIGVLVTLAVSVLAVRALGDEADEPDARAATSPAAPRRQRVAAAVVAVVVAGIGWALLPHLRLDADFQTLAQNLPAYDDALHVQDVMGSTGEVAVALTGKDVVTPETLAWMRKAEASIVTNHGDEVRPILSLPSLLRFLGAEPTEEQFAASLRILPSYLTSSVVRSDHRMAVLSYGVDLDDAPRLQRLRDEIRADLPPAPKGIKVELVGLPLVAVSAYESLASDRYLNAGLGIVAAGLALLVLLRRRADAGYAVAAATVTTGVVLLGMALLGIGLNPITAAVGSLAAAVACEFTVVLADARRRSSTHRSVPLAAAASATGYGVLAVSGVTSIREFGLLLAVTVVLAALVAHLVVWIGAVGTKEEATV
;
A
#
# COMPACT_ATOMS: atom_id res chain seq x y z
N MET A 1 14.32 -60.54 -1.72
CA MET A 1 14.68 -59.12 -1.84
C MET A 1 13.71 -58.28 -2.68
N THR A 2 12.71 -58.85 -3.33
CA THR A 2 11.77 -58.10 -4.21
C THR A 2 10.58 -57.46 -3.48
N ALA A 3 10.16 -57.95 -2.30
CA ALA A 3 9.05 -57.41 -1.52
C ALA A 3 9.35 -56.01 -0.89
N THR A 4 10.59 -55.71 -0.58
CA THR A 4 11.04 -54.45 0.03
C THR A 4 11.08 -53.27 -0.98
N ALA A 5 11.35 -53.52 -2.25
CA ALA A 5 11.39 -52.54 -3.31
C ALA A 5 9.97 -52.05 -3.68
N GLY A 6 8.98 -52.94 -3.75
CA GLY A 6 7.60 -52.62 -3.99
C GLY A 6 6.94 -51.77 -2.89
N ASN A 7 7.29 -52.03 -1.64
CA ASN A 7 6.77 -51.28 -0.48
C ASN A 7 7.42 -49.89 -0.42
N ARG A 8 8.70 -49.71 -0.73
CA ARG A 8 9.37 -48.40 -0.82
C ARG A 8 8.77 -47.53 -1.95
N ARG A 9 8.46 -48.13 -3.09
CA ARG A 9 7.82 -47.41 -4.22
C ARG A 9 6.39 -46.96 -3.86
N ARG A 10 5.59 -47.83 -3.19
CA ARG A 10 4.25 -47.46 -2.71
C ARG A 10 4.31 -46.35 -1.67
N LEU A 11 5.22 -46.40 -0.72
CA LEU A 11 5.43 -45.37 0.29
C LEU A 11 5.88 -44.02 -0.35
N ALA A 12 6.73 -44.08 -1.36
CA ALA A 12 7.15 -42.87 -2.10
C ALA A 12 5.97 -42.24 -2.88
N ILE A 13 5.14 -43.06 -3.53
CA ILE A 13 3.95 -42.58 -4.23
C ILE A 13 2.93 -42.01 -3.24
N LEU A 14 2.68 -42.66 -2.12
CA LEU A 14 1.78 -42.18 -1.08
C LEU A 14 2.30 -40.82 -0.51
N GLY A 15 3.60 -40.73 -0.22
CA GLY A 15 4.21 -39.48 0.23
C GLY A 15 4.10 -38.35 -0.78
N ALA A 16 4.27 -38.64 -2.08
CA ALA A 16 4.08 -37.66 -3.14
C ALA A 16 2.61 -37.19 -3.24
N VAL A 17 1.65 -38.11 -3.16
CA VAL A 17 0.22 -37.76 -3.16
C VAL A 17 -0.15 -36.89 -1.96
N VAL A 18 0.29 -37.28 -0.76
CA VAL A 18 0.06 -36.48 0.46
C VAL A 18 0.71 -35.09 0.30
N GLY A 19 1.95 -35.03 -0.20
CA GLY A 19 2.63 -33.74 -0.47
C GLY A 19 1.84 -32.86 -1.43
N VAL A 20 1.29 -33.40 -2.51
CA VAL A 20 0.45 -32.66 -3.46
C VAL A 20 -0.83 -32.16 -2.79
N VAL A 21 -1.51 -32.99 -2.01
CA VAL A 21 -2.74 -32.60 -1.30
C VAL A 21 -2.43 -31.48 -0.29
N VAL A 22 -1.39 -31.62 0.52
CA VAL A 22 -0.96 -30.59 1.47
C VAL A 22 -0.63 -29.28 0.76
N THR A 23 0.07 -29.36 -0.36
CA THR A 23 0.40 -28.18 -1.17
C THR A 23 -0.86 -27.49 -1.72
N LEU A 24 -1.80 -28.26 -2.29
CA LEU A 24 -3.06 -27.72 -2.83
C LEU A 24 -3.90 -27.06 -1.73
N VAL A 25 -4.01 -27.67 -0.55
CA VAL A 25 -4.71 -27.05 0.59
C VAL A 25 -3.99 -25.79 1.06
N GLY A 26 -2.65 -25.76 1.06
CA GLY A 26 -1.88 -24.57 1.37
C GLY A 26 -2.15 -23.43 0.40
N LEU A 27 -2.23 -23.72 -0.91
CA LEU A 27 -2.51 -22.72 -1.94
C LEU A 27 -3.89 -22.04 -1.75
N THR A 28 -4.91 -22.75 -1.26
CA THR A 28 -6.22 -22.13 -0.99
C THR A 28 -6.21 -21.19 0.22
N ARG A 29 -5.14 -21.17 1.00
CA ARG A 29 -4.96 -20.31 2.19
C ARG A 29 -4.09 -19.08 1.92
N VAL A 30 -3.54 -18.96 0.73
CA VAL A 30 -2.73 -17.79 0.37
C VAL A 30 -3.65 -16.57 0.32
N SER A 31 -3.31 -15.53 1.08
CA SER A 31 -3.96 -14.21 1.05
C SER A 31 -2.99 -13.18 0.48
N ILE A 32 -3.50 -12.28 -0.33
CA ILE A 32 -2.73 -11.16 -0.87
C ILE A 32 -3.09 -9.92 -0.08
N ASP A 33 -2.08 -9.11 0.22
CA ASP A 33 -2.20 -7.83 0.91
C ASP A 33 -1.51 -6.75 0.07
N ALA A 34 -2.30 -5.82 -0.46
CA ALA A 34 -1.85 -4.69 -1.27
C ALA A 34 -1.95 -3.36 -0.52
N GLY A 35 -2.11 -3.41 0.80
CA GLY A 35 -2.21 -2.23 1.65
C GLY A 35 -0.97 -1.34 1.60
N VAL A 36 -1.15 -0.05 1.92
CA VAL A 36 -0.06 0.95 1.94
C VAL A 36 1.03 0.57 2.96
N ASP A 37 0.66 -0.14 4.02
CA ASP A 37 1.55 -0.70 5.04
C ASP A 37 2.55 -1.75 4.50
N SER A 38 2.29 -2.33 3.30
CA SER A 38 3.27 -3.20 2.63
C SER A 38 4.51 -2.47 2.13
N PHE A 39 4.48 -1.14 2.02
CA PHE A 39 5.59 -0.33 1.51
C PHE A 39 6.54 0.19 2.58
N VAL A 40 6.20 0.05 3.86
CA VAL A 40 7.02 0.47 5.00
C VAL A 40 7.24 -0.67 5.98
N GLY A 41 8.21 -0.53 6.88
CA GLY A 41 8.43 -1.50 7.93
C GLY A 41 7.30 -1.49 8.98
N PRO A 42 6.94 -2.64 9.59
CA PRO A 42 5.86 -2.69 10.59
C PRO A 42 6.18 -1.89 11.86
N ASN A 43 7.45 -1.54 12.07
CA ASN A 43 7.93 -0.71 13.18
C ASN A 43 8.21 0.75 12.74
N ASP A 44 7.78 1.16 11.56
CA ASP A 44 7.92 2.55 11.13
C ASP A 44 7.17 3.46 12.10
N PRO A 45 7.80 4.51 12.66
CA PRO A 45 7.17 5.38 13.66
C PRO A 45 5.92 6.07 13.14
N THR A 46 5.90 6.47 11.86
CA THR A 46 4.76 7.15 11.23
C THR A 46 3.59 6.18 11.06
N LEU A 47 3.85 4.96 10.59
CA LEU A 47 2.83 3.90 10.47
C LEU A 47 2.24 3.55 11.84
N VAL A 48 3.08 3.33 12.85
CA VAL A 48 2.63 2.99 14.21
C VAL A 48 1.79 4.12 14.82
N ALA A 49 2.18 5.37 14.62
CA ALA A 49 1.41 6.52 15.10
C ALA A 49 0.09 6.66 14.33
N THR A 50 0.09 6.50 13.02
CA THR A 50 -1.11 6.52 12.16
C THR A 50 -2.10 5.42 12.56
N ASN A 51 -1.64 4.19 12.77
CA ASN A 51 -2.49 3.09 13.22
C ASN A 51 -3.11 3.34 14.61
N ARG A 52 -2.35 3.93 15.53
CA ARG A 52 -2.86 4.31 16.85
C ARG A 52 -3.99 5.34 16.78
N VAL A 53 -3.88 6.30 15.87
CA VAL A 53 -4.96 7.28 15.60
C VAL A 53 -6.15 6.59 14.94
N ALA A 54 -5.90 5.73 13.96
CA ALA A 54 -6.95 4.96 13.30
C ALA A 54 -7.73 4.05 14.28
N GLU A 55 -7.07 3.46 15.27
CA GLU A 55 -7.73 2.68 16.36
C GLU A 55 -8.70 3.52 17.19
N SER A 56 -8.46 4.83 17.28
CA SER A 56 -9.27 5.75 18.10
C SER A 56 -10.37 6.47 17.32
N PHE A 57 -10.12 6.78 16.04
CA PHE A 57 -10.98 7.64 15.21
C PHE A 57 -11.42 6.98 13.89
N GLY A 58 -11.07 5.74 13.66
CA GLY A 58 -11.27 5.04 12.39
C GLY A 58 -10.13 5.29 11.39
N GLY A 59 -10.05 4.43 10.38
CA GLY A 59 -9.10 4.55 9.27
C GLY A 59 -9.46 5.66 8.27
N ASP A 60 -8.67 5.76 7.20
CA ASP A 60 -8.96 6.69 6.10
C ASP A 60 -10.34 6.44 5.51
N PRO A 61 -11.10 7.50 5.18
CA PRO A 61 -12.50 7.35 4.78
C PRO A 61 -12.65 6.77 3.37
N ILE A 62 -13.69 5.96 3.20
CA ILE A 62 -14.33 5.74 1.90
C ILE A 62 -15.25 6.94 1.69
N VAL A 63 -15.11 7.63 0.57
CA VAL A 63 -15.88 8.82 0.21
C VAL A 63 -16.98 8.41 -0.76
N VAL A 64 -18.22 8.66 -0.40
CA VAL A 64 -19.38 8.59 -1.31
C VAL A 64 -19.77 10.03 -1.66
N LEU A 65 -19.34 10.48 -2.82
CA LEU A 65 -19.67 11.79 -3.35
C LEU A 65 -20.98 11.69 -4.14
N LEU A 66 -21.94 12.55 -3.80
CA LEU A 66 -23.19 12.71 -4.52
C LEU A 66 -23.18 14.11 -5.17
N GLU A 67 -23.56 14.18 -6.43
CA GLU A 67 -23.60 15.41 -7.22
C GLU A 67 -24.94 15.55 -7.90
N SER A 68 -25.46 16.77 -8.00
CA SER A 68 -26.71 17.09 -8.65
C SER A 68 -26.51 18.31 -9.53
N ASP A 69 -27.23 18.36 -10.67
CA ASP A 69 -27.19 19.52 -11.56
C ASP A 69 -27.91 20.76 -10.92
N GLU A 70 -28.78 20.53 -9.94
CA GLU A 70 -29.54 21.60 -9.29
C GLU A 70 -28.91 21.97 -7.93
N PRO A 71 -28.61 23.25 -7.69
CA PRO A 71 -28.10 23.73 -6.40
C PRO A 71 -29.05 23.39 -5.24
N HIS A 72 -28.49 22.92 -4.14
CA HIS A 72 -29.19 22.56 -2.90
C HIS A 72 -30.16 21.36 -3.01
N ALA A 73 -30.25 20.67 -4.16
CA ALA A 73 -31.19 19.57 -4.38
C ALA A 73 -30.93 18.39 -3.43
N LEU A 74 -29.66 18.10 -3.12
CA LEU A 74 -29.26 16.98 -2.27
C LEU A 74 -29.75 17.12 -0.82
N LEU A 75 -29.86 18.35 -0.30
CA LEU A 75 -30.37 18.63 1.03
C LEU A 75 -31.79 19.22 1.01
N SER A 76 -32.52 19.04 -0.09
CA SER A 76 -33.91 19.39 -0.21
C SER A 76 -34.81 18.53 0.69
N LYS A 77 -36.06 18.99 0.92
CA LYS A 77 -37.05 18.22 1.68
C LYS A 77 -37.31 16.82 1.12
N LEU A 78 -37.13 16.64 -0.19
CA LEU A 78 -37.29 15.35 -0.87
C LEU A 78 -36.15 14.39 -0.53
N ASN A 79 -34.91 14.86 -0.65
CA ASN A 79 -33.71 14.03 -0.57
C ASN A 79 -33.15 13.90 0.84
N VAL A 80 -33.34 14.86 1.76
CA VAL A 80 -32.75 14.84 3.11
C VAL A 80 -33.12 13.58 3.91
N GLY A 81 -34.34 13.08 3.78
CA GLY A 81 -34.77 11.85 4.45
C GLY A 81 -34.21 10.58 3.81
N ALA A 82 -34.07 10.56 2.50
CA ALA A 82 -33.45 9.46 1.77
C ALA A 82 -31.96 9.38 2.08
N MET A 83 -31.27 10.53 2.13
CA MET A 83 -29.87 10.63 2.50
C MET A 83 -29.62 10.17 3.94
N LEU A 84 -30.47 10.56 4.89
CA LEU A 84 -30.35 10.10 6.29
C LEU A 84 -30.50 8.58 6.39
N ARG A 85 -31.42 7.97 5.62
CA ARG A 85 -31.53 6.50 5.56
C ARG A 85 -30.29 5.85 4.93
N LEU A 86 -29.75 6.45 3.88
CA LEU A 86 -28.51 5.98 3.24
C LEU A 86 -27.35 6.00 4.24
N GLU A 87 -27.12 7.14 4.91
CA GLU A 87 -26.10 7.29 5.95
C GLU A 87 -26.27 6.27 7.09
N GLY A 88 -27.53 6.07 7.54
CA GLY A 88 -27.87 5.08 8.56
C GLY A 88 -27.60 3.63 8.14
N ASN A 89 -27.91 3.26 6.90
CA ASN A 89 -27.64 1.94 6.37
C ASN A 89 -26.12 1.70 6.22
N LEU A 90 -25.37 2.71 5.79
CA LEU A 90 -23.91 2.64 5.70
C LEU A 90 -23.26 2.48 7.07
N ALA A 91 -23.81 3.12 8.09
CA ALA A 91 -23.31 3.01 9.47
C ALA A 91 -23.56 1.63 10.12
N GLN A 92 -24.47 0.82 9.55
CA GLN A 92 -24.76 -0.53 10.03
C GLN A 92 -23.91 -1.62 9.37
N LEU A 93 -23.08 -1.26 8.40
CA LEU A 93 -22.19 -2.23 7.75
C LEU A 93 -21.10 -2.72 8.71
N ASP A 94 -20.75 -3.99 8.58
CA ASP A 94 -19.65 -4.57 9.33
C ASP A 94 -18.33 -3.86 9.02
N ASN A 95 -17.46 -3.74 10.00
CA ASN A 95 -16.15 -3.06 9.89
C ASN A 95 -16.19 -1.54 9.66
N VAL A 96 -17.32 -0.90 9.84
CA VAL A 96 -17.45 0.55 9.86
C VAL A 96 -17.29 1.05 11.29
N ALA A 97 -16.36 2.00 11.51
CA ALA A 97 -16.15 2.66 12.78
C ALA A 97 -17.15 3.82 12.95
N THR A 98 -17.30 4.63 11.91
CA THR A 98 -18.21 5.79 11.92
C THR A 98 -18.52 6.26 10.50
N VAL A 99 -19.65 6.96 10.35
CA VAL A 99 -20.09 7.55 9.09
C VAL A 99 -20.39 9.03 9.31
N TYR A 100 -19.72 9.90 8.60
CA TYR A 100 -19.99 11.34 8.60
C TYR A 100 -20.71 11.71 7.32
N GLY A 101 -21.96 12.09 7.46
CA GLY A 101 -22.75 12.60 6.34
C GLY A 101 -23.49 13.88 6.72
N PRO A 102 -23.87 14.72 5.76
CA PRO A 102 -24.48 16.00 6.02
C PRO A 102 -25.80 15.88 6.78
N THR A 103 -26.58 14.83 6.54
CA THR A 103 -27.90 14.68 7.17
C THR A 103 -27.81 14.10 8.57
N THR A 104 -26.83 13.25 8.87
CA THR A 104 -26.55 12.78 10.23
C THR A 104 -26.08 13.95 11.10
N VAL A 105 -25.18 14.78 10.63
CA VAL A 105 -24.70 15.98 11.34
C VAL A 105 -25.86 16.95 11.59
N LEU A 106 -26.65 17.25 10.56
CA LEU A 106 -27.85 18.09 10.67
C LEU A 106 -28.87 17.55 11.68
N ASN A 107 -29.12 16.24 11.66
CA ASN A 107 -30.06 15.60 12.55
C ASN A 107 -29.63 15.72 14.03
N GLN A 108 -28.35 15.60 14.28
CA GLN A 108 -27.79 15.78 15.63
C GLN A 108 -27.86 17.23 16.10
N ILE A 109 -27.53 18.18 15.23
CA ILE A 109 -27.68 19.62 15.54
C ILE A 109 -29.15 19.95 15.82
N ALA A 110 -30.07 19.41 15.00
CA ALA A 110 -31.50 19.60 15.21
C ALA A 110 -31.98 19.01 16.56
N GLY A 111 -31.54 17.79 16.89
CA GLY A 111 -31.86 17.14 18.16
C GLY A 111 -31.39 17.95 19.36
N GLN A 112 -30.13 18.37 19.35
CA GLN A 112 -29.59 19.18 20.46
C GLN A 112 -30.27 20.56 20.59
N ALA A 113 -30.59 21.20 19.46
CA ALA A 113 -31.34 22.45 19.51
C ALA A 113 -32.75 22.24 20.11
N GLN A 114 -33.39 21.08 19.84
CA GLN A 114 -34.67 20.72 20.44
C GLN A 114 -34.52 20.46 21.95
N ASP A 115 -33.50 19.70 22.36
CA ASP A 115 -33.23 19.42 23.77
C ASP A 115 -32.94 20.69 24.57
N PHE A 116 -32.16 21.61 24.00
CA PHE A 116 -31.89 22.92 24.60
C PHE A 116 -33.17 23.76 24.74
N LEU A 117 -34.03 23.77 23.72
CA LEU A 117 -35.31 24.45 23.81
C LEU A 117 -36.24 23.84 24.86
N ALA A 118 -36.27 22.52 24.96
CA ALA A 118 -37.04 21.80 25.99
C ALA A 118 -36.53 22.13 27.40
N GLU A 119 -35.21 22.20 27.60
CA GLU A 119 -34.59 22.57 28.87
C GLU A 119 -34.93 24.03 29.26
N LEU A 120 -34.88 24.97 28.28
CA LEU A 120 -35.27 26.35 28.53
C LEU A 120 -36.74 26.45 28.95
N ILE A 121 -37.63 25.75 28.25
CA ILE A 121 -39.07 25.75 28.55
C ILE A 121 -39.30 25.10 29.95
N GLY A 122 -38.63 23.97 30.23
CA GLY A 122 -38.73 23.31 31.51
C GLY A 122 -38.21 24.17 32.67
N SER A 123 -37.13 24.89 32.49
CA SER A 123 -36.58 25.83 33.48
C SER A 123 -37.53 27.00 33.77
N ARG A 124 -38.15 27.54 32.70
CA ARG A 124 -39.16 28.57 32.77
C ARG A 124 -40.40 28.12 33.57
N ASP A 125 -40.88 26.91 33.28
CA ASP A 125 -42.05 26.35 33.94
C ASP A 125 -41.78 26.02 35.43
N ALA A 126 -40.54 25.54 35.71
CA ALA A 126 -40.10 25.30 37.09
C ALA A 126 -40.04 26.61 37.93
N LEU A 127 -39.50 27.69 37.32
CA LEU A 127 -39.51 29.01 37.98
C LEU A 127 -40.93 29.49 38.27
N ARG A 128 -41.84 29.35 37.33
CA ARG A 128 -43.24 29.70 37.47
C ARG A 128 -43.90 28.86 38.57
N ALA A 129 -43.76 27.55 38.51
CA ALA A 129 -44.35 26.64 39.51
C ALA A 129 -43.85 26.90 40.93
N LYS A 130 -42.56 27.13 41.10
CA LYS A 130 -41.94 27.48 42.37
C LYS A 130 -42.54 28.76 42.96
N ALA A 131 -42.62 29.85 42.18
CA ALA A 131 -43.18 31.12 42.64
C ALA A 131 -44.70 31.01 42.96
N GLN A 132 -45.43 30.22 42.19
CA GLN A 132 -46.83 29.93 42.46
C GLN A 132 -47.05 29.16 43.76
N GLN A 133 -46.19 28.15 44.01
CA GLN A 133 -46.22 27.36 45.23
C GLN A 133 -45.91 28.24 46.44
N GLU A 134 -44.84 29.03 46.40
CA GLU A 134 -44.46 29.95 47.48
C GLU A 134 -45.59 30.95 47.79
N ALA A 135 -46.28 31.49 46.78
CA ALA A 135 -47.41 32.35 46.97
C ALA A 135 -48.64 31.63 47.55
N GLN A 136 -48.88 30.36 47.18
CA GLN A 136 -49.97 29.55 47.77
C GLN A 136 -49.69 29.25 49.25
N GLU A 137 -48.44 28.85 49.59
CA GLU A 137 -47.99 28.61 50.97
C GLU A 137 -48.10 29.86 51.82
N ALA A 138 -47.94 31.05 51.24
CA ALA A 138 -48.14 32.34 51.91
C ALA A 138 -49.64 32.74 52.03
N GLY A 139 -50.57 31.88 51.56
CA GLY A 139 -52.02 32.15 51.67
C GLY A 139 -52.58 33.12 50.63
N ALA A 140 -51.90 33.35 49.54
CA ALA A 140 -52.34 34.26 48.47
C ALA A 140 -53.55 33.69 47.71
N GLY A 141 -54.47 34.55 47.31
CA GLY A 141 -55.60 34.16 46.48
C GLY A 141 -55.20 33.80 45.04
N PRO A 142 -56.04 33.08 44.28
CA PRO A 142 -55.73 32.54 42.96
C PRO A 142 -55.14 33.53 41.93
N GLY A 143 -55.61 34.77 41.95
CA GLY A 143 -55.13 35.85 41.11
C GLY A 143 -53.70 36.31 41.45
N ALA A 144 -53.37 36.37 42.77
CA ALA A 144 -52.05 36.72 43.26
C ALA A 144 -51.01 35.59 43.00
N VAL A 145 -51.44 34.34 43.15
CA VAL A 145 -50.62 33.15 42.79
C VAL A 145 -50.22 33.18 41.33
N LYS A 146 -51.19 33.46 40.41
CA LYS A 146 -50.90 33.59 38.97
C LYS A 146 -49.96 34.76 38.70
N ALA A 147 -50.18 35.92 39.30
CA ALA A 147 -49.34 37.11 39.14
C ALA A 147 -47.89 36.87 39.66
N ALA A 148 -47.71 36.14 40.79
CA ALA A 148 -46.38 35.75 41.28
C ALA A 148 -45.64 34.88 40.29
N GLY A 149 -46.31 33.87 39.70
CA GLY A 149 -45.75 33.05 38.67
C GLY A 149 -45.34 33.82 37.40
N ASP A 150 -46.21 34.71 36.94
CA ASP A 150 -45.94 35.54 35.77
C ASP A 150 -44.80 36.54 36.01
N ALA A 151 -44.70 37.10 37.20
CA ALA A 151 -43.58 37.97 37.58
C ALA A 151 -42.24 37.22 37.67
N ALA A 152 -42.24 35.99 38.22
CA ALA A 152 -41.04 35.18 38.32
C ALA A 152 -40.42 34.81 36.98
N VAL A 153 -41.24 34.63 35.93
CA VAL A 153 -40.75 34.31 34.57
C VAL A 153 -40.48 35.54 33.72
N ALA A 154 -40.90 36.74 34.12
CA ALA A 154 -40.77 37.96 33.31
C ALA A 154 -39.30 38.25 32.97
N ALA A 155 -38.38 38.19 33.91
CA ALA A 155 -36.92 38.36 33.68
C ALA A 155 -36.33 37.25 32.82
N PHE A 156 -36.84 36.02 32.97
CA PHE A 156 -36.44 34.89 32.14
C PHE A 156 -36.93 35.10 30.69
N ASP A 157 -38.19 35.49 30.50
CA ASP A 157 -38.77 35.76 29.22
C ASP A 157 -38.09 36.94 28.53
N GLU A 158 -37.79 38.03 29.22
CA GLU A 158 -37.01 39.15 28.66
C GLU A 158 -35.63 38.74 28.17
N ARG A 159 -34.95 37.84 28.87
CA ARG A 159 -33.59 37.37 28.55
C ARG A 159 -33.59 36.35 27.45
N TYR A 160 -34.44 35.35 27.47
CA TYR A 160 -34.37 34.16 26.61
C TYR A 160 -35.42 34.13 25.50
N PHE A 161 -36.57 34.79 25.62
CA PHE A 161 -37.60 34.84 24.59
C PHE A 161 -37.11 35.47 23.26
N PRO A 162 -36.26 36.52 23.27
CA PRO A 162 -35.65 37.04 22.04
C PRO A 162 -34.69 36.02 21.41
N LEU A 163 -34.02 35.16 22.21
CA LEU A 163 -33.18 34.09 21.67
C LEU A 163 -34.01 32.99 21.00
N ILE A 164 -35.17 32.66 21.57
CA ILE A 164 -36.11 31.70 20.98
C ILE A 164 -36.75 32.24 19.72
N THR A 165 -37.16 33.49 19.70
CA THR A 165 -37.87 34.07 18.57
C THR A 165 -36.97 34.66 17.49
N LYS A 166 -35.84 35.27 17.86
CA LYS A 166 -34.84 35.83 16.93
C LYS A 166 -33.68 34.90 16.64
N GLY A 167 -33.37 33.99 17.56
CA GLY A 167 -32.29 33.01 17.40
C GLY A 167 -32.68 31.75 16.61
N LEU A 168 -33.96 31.58 16.27
CA LEU A 168 -34.45 30.54 15.36
C LEU A 168 -34.95 31.13 14.03
N PRO A 169 -34.10 31.79 13.26
CA PRO A 169 -34.54 32.46 12.01
C PRO A 169 -35.10 31.48 10.98
N GLY A 170 -34.87 30.20 11.14
CA GLY A 170 -35.36 29.11 10.28
C GLY A 170 -36.63 28.40 10.80
N GLY A 171 -37.20 28.81 11.95
CA GLY A 171 -38.30 28.07 12.61
C GLY A 171 -37.83 26.83 13.39
N LEU A 172 -38.72 25.85 13.59
CA LEU A 172 -38.38 24.65 14.38
C LEU A 172 -37.15 23.91 13.82
N PRO A 173 -36.18 23.52 14.68
CA PRO A 173 -34.99 22.80 14.27
C PRO A 173 -35.32 21.32 13.95
N THR A 174 -35.75 21.08 12.74
CA THR A 174 -36.06 19.74 12.22
C THR A 174 -35.56 19.59 10.79
N LEU A 175 -35.15 18.38 10.40
CA LEU A 175 -34.76 18.08 9.02
C LEU A 175 -35.86 18.30 7.99
N ARG A 176 -37.13 18.28 8.40
CA ARG A 176 -38.30 18.58 7.55
C ARG A 176 -38.46 20.04 7.25
N ASN A 177 -37.80 20.90 8.01
CA ASN A 177 -37.85 22.34 7.82
C ASN A 177 -36.69 22.80 6.91
N GLU A 178 -37.01 22.98 5.64
CA GLU A 178 -36.05 23.38 4.60
C GLU A 178 -35.34 24.72 4.94
N LYS A 179 -36.05 25.68 5.55
CA LYS A 179 -35.41 26.94 5.98
C LYS A 179 -34.37 26.73 7.05
N PHE A 180 -34.61 25.79 8.01
CA PHE A 180 -33.65 25.45 9.02
C PHE A 180 -32.40 24.81 8.37
N VAL A 181 -32.60 23.82 7.50
CA VAL A 181 -31.50 23.13 6.79
C VAL A 181 -30.65 24.13 6.01
N LYS A 182 -31.31 24.99 5.18
CA LYS A 182 -30.61 26.01 4.39
C LYS A 182 -29.82 26.98 5.28
N ASN A 183 -30.40 27.49 6.35
CA ASN A 183 -29.75 28.48 7.22
C ASN A 183 -28.59 27.89 8.03
N VAL A 184 -28.62 26.59 8.33
CA VAL A 184 -27.55 25.92 9.07
C VAL A 184 -26.38 25.58 8.15
N VAL A 185 -26.63 25.08 6.95
CA VAL A 185 -25.61 24.63 6.02
C VAL A 185 -25.04 25.77 5.19
N TYR A 186 -25.88 26.63 4.64
CA TYR A 186 -25.51 27.65 3.65
C TYR A 186 -25.43 29.05 4.25
N ASN A 187 -24.67 29.91 3.62
CA ASN A 187 -24.62 31.35 3.90
C ASN A 187 -25.75 32.11 3.12
N ALA A 188 -25.73 33.42 3.19
CA ALA A 188 -26.72 34.23 2.51
C ALA A 188 -26.58 34.22 0.98
N GLU A 189 -25.42 33.96 0.48
CA GLU A 189 -25.07 33.85 -0.94
C GLU A 189 -25.44 32.48 -1.53
N GLY A 190 -25.74 31.49 -0.67
CA GLY A 190 -26.10 30.13 -1.06
C GLY A 190 -24.92 29.16 -1.09
N ASP A 191 -23.73 29.60 -0.70
CA ASP A 191 -22.56 28.74 -0.58
C ASP A 191 -22.55 28.02 0.76
N PRO A 192 -21.94 26.82 0.84
CA PRO A 192 -21.74 26.13 2.11
C PRO A 192 -20.95 26.99 3.09
N ARG A 193 -21.29 26.92 4.36
CA ARG A 193 -20.49 27.53 5.39
C ARG A 193 -19.19 26.73 5.60
N PRO A 194 -18.05 27.34 5.90
CA PRO A 194 -16.75 26.65 6.02
C PRO A 194 -16.73 25.40 6.92
N GLN A 195 -17.58 25.36 7.94
CA GLN A 195 -17.68 24.19 8.82
C GLN A 195 -18.39 22.98 8.18
N TRP A 196 -18.99 23.15 6.99
CA TRP A 196 -19.66 22.10 6.24
C TRP A 196 -18.87 21.60 5.04
N ASP A 197 -17.77 22.27 4.66
CA ASP A 197 -16.99 21.97 3.45
C ASP A 197 -16.54 20.51 3.40
N PHE A 198 -16.34 19.86 4.54
CA PHE A 198 -15.92 18.46 4.60
C PHE A 198 -17.01 17.45 4.21
N VAL A 199 -18.28 17.83 4.23
CA VAL A 199 -19.44 17.00 3.81
C VAL A 199 -20.36 17.68 2.80
N VAL A 200 -20.24 18.99 2.60
CA VAL A 200 -20.94 19.77 1.58
C VAL A 200 -19.92 20.71 0.94
N PRO A 201 -19.12 20.22 -0.03
CA PRO A 201 -18.02 21.01 -0.59
C PRO A 201 -18.48 22.18 -1.45
N ASN A 202 -19.66 22.09 -2.03
CA ASN A 202 -20.30 23.18 -2.80
C ASN A 202 -21.84 23.05 -2.78
N SER A 203 -22.52 23.94 -3.47
CA SER A 203 -23.99 23.97 -3.50
C SER A 203 -24.64 22.78 -4.22
N THR A 204 -23.92 22.07 -5.06
CA THR A 204 -24.40 20.95 -5.89
C THR A 204 -23.87 19.59 -5.44
N SER A 205 -22.97 19.54 -4.47
CA SER A 205 -22.33 18.30 -4.05
C SER A 205 -22.48 18.04 -2.56
N ALA A 206 -22.56 16.77 -2.19
CA ALA A 206 -22.56 16.30 -0.81
C ALA A 206 -21.73 15.02 -0.70
N ALA A 207 -20.96 14.90 0.36
CA ALA A 207 -20.09 13.74 0.61
C ALA A 207 -20.52 13.01 1.87
N ILE A 208 -20.49 11.67 1.80
CA ILE A 208 -20.61 10.79 2.97
C ILE A 208 -19.25 10.14 3.19
N LEU A 209 -18.64 10.40 4.34
CA LEU A 209 -17.34 9.86 4.72
C LEU A 209 -17.55 8.63 5.61
N ILE A 210 -17.17 7.46 5.14
CA ILE A 210 -17.31 6.18 5.86
C ILE A 210 -15.91 5.80 6.35
N ARG A 211 -15.66 5.89 7.66
CA ARG A 211 -14.40 5.48 8.25
C ARG A 211 -14.44 4.01 8.63
N PRO A 212 -13.58 3.15 8.05
CA PRO A 212 -13.46 1.76 8.43
C PRO A 212 -12.80 1.61 9.80
N ASN A 213 -13.00 0.46 10.43
CA ASN A 213 -12.22 0.07 11.60
C ASN A 213 -10.72 0.00 11.26
N ALA A 214 -9.88 0.24 12.26
CA ALA A 214 -8.43 0.10 12.10
C ALA A 214 -8.01 -1.36 11.84
N ASN A 215 -6.84 -1.53 11.22
CA ASN A 215 -6.19 -2.83 11.03
C ASN A 215 -7.02 -3.87 10.26
N LEU A 216 -7.89 -3.43 9.34
CA LEU A 216 -8.62 -4.34 8.47
C LEU A 216 -7.67 -5.02 7.49
N ARG A 217 -7.86 -6.33 7.30
CA ARG A 217 -7.17 -7.07 6.24
C ARG A 217 -7.74 -6.68 4.88
N GLN A 218 -6.92 -6.78 3.83
CA GLN A 218 -7.29 -6.46 2.45
C GLN A 218 -8.66 -7.03 2.05
N ALA A 219 -8.91 -8.30 2.31
CA ALA A 219 -10.18 -8.95 1.98
C ALA A 219 -11.40 -8.35 2.73
N GLN A 220 -11.18 -7.79 3.93
CA GLN A 220 -12.24 -7.11 4.67
C GLN A 220 -12.52 -5.72 4.08
N VAL A 221 -11.47 -5.01 3.63
CA VAL A 221 -11.62 -3.73 2.92
C VAL A 221 -12.35 -3.94 1.59
N GLU A 222 -11.97 -4.94 0.80
CA GLU A 222 -12.65 -5.30 -0.46
C GLU A 222 -14.13 -5.63 -0.23
N THR A 223 -14.43 -6.39 0.84
CA THR A 223 -15.81 -6.73 1.21
C THR A 223 -16.59 -5.48 1.60
N LEU A 224 -16.02 -4.62 2.46
CA LEU A 224 -16.65 -3.37 2.89
C LEU A 224 -16.94 -2.45 1.70
N VAL A 225 -15.98 -2.23 0.80
CA VAL A 225 -16.18 -1.39 -0.39
C VAL A 225 -17.28 -1.95 -1.29
N ARG A 226 -17.35 -3.27 -1.45
CA ARG A 226 -18.43 -3.91 -2.21
C ARG A 226 -19.80 -3.70 -1.55
N GLU A 227 -19.89 -3.87 -0.24
CA GLU A 227 -21.12 -3.66 0.53
C GLU A 227 -21.56 -2.19 0.48
N VAL A 228 -20.63 -1.24 0.57
CA VAL A 228 -20.90 0.20 0.36
C VAL A 228 -21.49 0.44 -1.03
N LYS A 229 -20.89 -0.12 -2.09
CA LYS A 229 -21.41 -0.03 -3.46
C LYS A 229 -22.83 -0.59 -3.58
N GLU A 230 -23.11 -1.72 -2.93
CA GLU A 230 -24.42 -2.36 -2.94
C GLU A 230 -25.50 -1.52 -2.21
N VAL A 231 -25.15 -0.92 -1.08
CA VAL A 231 -26.05 -0.03 -0.33
C VAL A 231 -26.31 1.24 -1.12
N VAL A 232 -25.26 1.85 -1.69
CA VAL A 232 -25.37 3.06 -2.51
C VAL A 232 -26.19 2.80 -3.79
N ALA A 233 -26.06 1.64 -4.42
CA ALA A 233 -26.84 1.27 -5.59
C ALA A 233 -28.36 1.19 -5.31
N LYS A 234 -28.76 0.90 -4.07
CA LYS A 234 -30.17 0.84 -3.62
C LYS A 234 -30.68 2.18 -3.06
N ARG A 235 -29.90 3.27 -3.21
CA ARG A 235 -30.28 4.57 -2.66
C ARG A 235 -31.60 5.10 -3.24
N GLU A 236 -32.32 5.81 -2.42
CA GLU A 236 -33.58 6.50 -2.81
C GLU A 236 -33.37 8.00 -3.09
N VAL A 237 -32.13 8.49 -3.08
CA VAL A 237 -31.79 9.88 -3.42
C VAL A 237 -31.99 10.05 -4.92
N THR A 238 -32.83 11.00 -5.29
CA THR A 238 -33.19 11.29 -6.70
C THR A 238 -32.27 12.36 -7.28
N ASP A 239 -32.06 12.31 -8.58
CA ASP A 239 -31.30 13.31 -9.36
C ASP A 239 -29.88 13.53 -8.82
N ALA A 240 -29.21 12.42 -8.48
CA ALA A 240 -27.85 12.44 -7.96
C ALA A 240 -26.96 11.42 -8.69
N ASP A 241 -25.89 11.91 -9.29
CA ASP A 241 -24.76 11.08 -9.70
C ASP A 241 -23.92 10.70 -8.47
N VAL A 242 -23.29 9.53 -8.50
CA VAL A 242 -22.55 9.03 -7.34
C VAL A 242 -21.20 8.50 -7.75
N THR A 243 -20.16 9.03 -7.13
CA THR A 243 -18.78 8.55 -7.22
C THR A 243 -18.34 8.00 -5.88
N ILE A 244 -17.75 6.79 -5.88
CA ILE A 244 -17.23 6.14 -4.66
C ILE A 244 -15.71 6.06 -4.77
N SER A 245 -15.01 6.73 -3.86
CA SER A 245 -13.56 6.84 -3.87
C SER A 245 -12.97 6.84 -2.45
N GLY A 246 -11.74 7.30 -2.31
CA GLY A 246 -10.94 7.26 -1.09
C GLY A 246 -9.90 6.15 -1.13
N VAL A 247 -8.88 6.26 -0.29
CA VAL A 247 -7.76 5.30 -0.27
C VAL A 247 -8.24 3.84 -0.14
N PRO A 248 -9.20 3.49 0.76
CA PRO A 248 -9.68 2.10 0.84
C PRO A 248 -10.37 1.61 -0.43
N ALA A 249 -11.09 2.48 -1.16
CA ALA A 249 -11.75 2.11 -2.41
C ALA A 249 -10.73 1.82 -3.52
N VAL A 250 -9.69 2.65 -3.65
CA VAL A 250 -8.60 2.44 -4.60
C VAL A 250 -7.82 1.15 -4.27
N VAL A 251 -7.51 0.92 -2.99
CA VAL A 251 -6.84 -0.31 -2.52
C VAL A 251 -7.68 -1.56 -2.82
N ALA A 252 -8.99 -1.49 -2.65
CA ALA A 252 -9.88 -2.62 -2.97
C ALA A 252 -9.86 -2.95 -4.46
N VAL A 253 -9.97 -1.94 -5.35
CA VAL A 253 -9.91 -2.15 -6.81
C VAL A 253 -8.53 -2.65 -7.24
N LEU A 254 -7.46 -2.14 -6.63
CA LEU A 254 -6.10 -2.63 -6.86
C LEU A 254 -5.96 -4.10 -6.46
N GLY A 255 -6.49 -4.51 -5.30
CA GLY A 255 -6.49 -5.89 -4.83
C GLY A 255 -7.23 -6.83 -5.77
N GLU A 256 -8.44 -6.47 -6.23
CA GLU A 256 -9.19 -7.24 -7.23
C GLU A 256 -8.41 -7.38 -8.55
N ARG A 257 -7.75 -6.31 -8.99
CA ARG A 257 -6.92 -6.33 -10.19
C ARG A 257 -5.73 -7.26 -10.04
N ILE A 258 -5.03 -7.17 -8.90
CA ILE A 258 -3.90 -8.03 -8.56
C ILE A 258 -4.31 -9.50 -8.55
N ASN A 259 -5.41 -9.85 -7.90
CA ASN A 259 -5.92 -11.21 -7.85
C ASN A 259 -6.18 -11.78 -9.26
N ARG A 260 -6.74 -10.97 -10.16
CA ARG A 260 -6.94 -11.36 -11.56
C ARG A 260 -5.62 -11.48 -12.31
N ASP A 261 -4.71 -10.51 -12.13
CA ASP A 261 -3.42 -10.48 -12.81
C ASP A 261 -2.56 -11.69 -12.41
N VAL A 262 -2.57 -12.14 -11.16
CA VAL A 262 -1.84 -13.36 -10.72
C VAL A 262 -2.25 -14.57 -11.56
N VAL A 263 -3.55 -14.78 -11.77
CA VAL A 263 -4.06 -15.92 -12.55
C VAL A 263 -3.72 -15.77 -14.03
N VAL A 264 -3.96 -14.58 -14.61
CA VAL A 264 -3.75 -14.32 -16.04
C VAL A 264 -2.26 -14.38 -16.38
N LEU A 265 -1.43 -13.65 -15.62
CA LEU A 265 0.02 -13.60 -15.87
C LEU A 265 0.69 -14.94 -15.58
N GLY A 266 0.25 -15.64 -14.52
CA GLY A 266 0.72 -16.99 -14.23
C GLY A 266 0.41 -17.98 -15.36
N THR A 267 -0.80 -17.92 -15.90
CA THR A 267 -1.20 -18.76 -17.03
C THR A 267 -0.43 -18.41 -18.31
N LEU A 268 -0.28 -17.12 -18.62
CA LEU A 268 0.50 -16.66 -19.77
C LEU A 268 1.98 -17.02 -19.64
N ALA A 269 2.57 -16.92 -18.43
CA ALA A 269 3.95 -17.33 -18.19
C ALA A 269 4.12 -18.84 -18.39
N LEU A 270 3.18 -19.64 -17.87
CA LEU A 270 3.17 -21.09 -18.05
C LEU A 270 3.10 -21.45 -19.56
N LEU A 271 2.21 -20.82 -20.31
CA LEU A 271 2.04 -21.07 -21.74
C LEU A 271 3.24 -20.57 -22.53
N GLY A 272 3.76 -19.38 -22.24
CA GLY A 272 4.89 -18.77 -22.96
C GLY A 272 6.18 -19.57 -22.76
N VAL A 273 6.54 -19.86 -21.50
CA VAL A 273 7.72 -20.68 -21.16
C VAL A 273 7.52 -22.12 -21.67
N GLY A 274 6.31 -22.66 -21.54
CA GLY A 274 5.96 -23.99 -22.06
C GLY A 274 6.08 -24.09 -23.58
N ALA A 275 5.58 -23.11 -24.31
CA ALA A 275 5.71 -23.02 -25.77
C ALA A 275 7.20 -22.94 -26.18
N TRP A 276 7.99 -22.12 -25.46
CA TRP A 276 9.42 -22.02 -25.69
C TRP A 276 10.11 -23.37 -25.58
N PHE A 277 9.90 -24.11 -24.46
CA PHE A 277 10.49 -25.45 -24.27
C PHE A 277 9.99 -26.48 -25.27
N PHE A 278 8.71 -26.43 -25.64
CA PHE A 278 8.13 -27.37 -26.58
C PHE A 278 8.66 -27.16 -27.99
N LEU A 279 8.79 -25.92 -28.46
CA LEU A 279 9.19 -25.57 -29.83
C LEU A 279 10.71 -25.72 -30.04
N THR A 280 11.52 -25.48 -29.01
CA THR A 280 13.00 -25.53 -29.15
C THR A 280 13.49 -26.96 -29.01
N PRO A 281 14.20 -27.51 -30.05
CA PRO A 281 14.73 -28.87 -30.05
C PRO A 281 16.06 -28.95 -29.31
N TRP A 282 16.07 -28.96 -27.96
CA TRP A 282 17.27 -28.98 -27.13
C TRP A 282 17.50 -30.30 -26.39
N VAL A 283 16.44 -31.10 -26.19
CA VAL A 283 16.43 -32.43 -25.54
C VAL A 283 15.33 -33.29 -26.20
N SER A 284 15.28 -34.59 -25.92
CA SER A 284 14.22 -35.48 -26.34
C SER A 284 12.82 -34.95 -26.02
N ARG A 285 11.84 -35.12 -26.92
CA ARG A 285 10.47 -34.55 -26.79
C ARG A 285 9.82 -34.82 -25.43
N ARG A 286 10.07 -35.99 -24.83
CA ARG A 286 9.49 -36.41 -23.53
C ARG A 286 10.06 -35.62 -22.34
N ARG A 287 11.28 -35.06 -22.46
CA ARG A 287 11.98 -34.35 -21.38
C ARG A 287 11.93 -32.83 -21.51
N ARG A 288 11.40 -32.29 -22.63
CA ARG A 288 11.41 -30.83 -22.90
C ARG A 288 10.63 -30.02 -21.88
N LEU A 289 9.49 -30.53 -21.39
CA LEU A 289 8.63 -29.84 -20.41
C LEU A 289 9.00 -30.12 -18.95
N LEU A 290 10.03 -30.94 -18.68
CA LEU A 290 10.47 -31.22 -17.31
C LEU A 290 10.90 -29.97 -16.55
N PRO A 291 11.69 -29.03 -17.12
CA PRO A 291 12.05 -27.80 -16.41
C PRO A 291 10.82 -27.02 -15.95
N LEU A 292 9.82 -26.89 -16.80
CA LEU A 292 8.57 -26.23 -16.48
C LEU A 292 7.80 -26.94 -15.37
N ALA A 293 7.66 -28.27 -15.46
CA ALA A 293 6.95 -29.07 -14.47
C ALA A 293 7.60 -29.00 -13.09
N VAL A 294 8.94 -29.07 -13.06
CA VAL A 294 9.72 -29.00 -11.80
C VAL A 294 9.65 -27.59 -11.20
N SER A 295 9.78 -26.56 -12.01
CA SER A 295 9.65 -25.17 -11.56
C SER A 295 8.24 -24.88 -11.03
N LEU A 296 7.20 -25.34 -11.71
CA LEU A 296 5.81 -25.23 -11.26
C LEU A 296 5.60 -25.96 -9.92
N ALA A 297 6.14 -27.18 -9.78
CA ALA A 297 6.06 -27.92 -8.52
C ALA A 297 6.79 -27.20 -7.38
N GLY A 298 7.98 -26.67 -7.62
CA GLY A 298 8.73 -25.87 -6.65
C GLY A 298 7.99 -24.60 -6.22
N THR A 299 7.41 -23.91 -7.19
CA THR A 299 6.56 -22.72 -6.95
C THR A 299 5.33 -23.06 -6.11
N ALA A 300 4.62 -24.12 -6.48
CA ALA A 300 3.42 -24.56 -5.76
C ALA A 300 3.75 -24.93 -4.31
N VAL A 301 4.83 -25.68 -4.09
CA VAL A 301 5.29 -26.05 -2.73
C VAL A 301 5.64 -24.81 -1.91
N THR A 302 6.32 -23.84 -2.50
CA THR A 302 6.72 -22.60 -1.81
C THR A 302 5.50 -21.75 -1.42
N LEU A 303 4.57 -21.54 -2.35
CA LEU A 303 3.32 -20.80 -2.09
C LEU A 303 2.42 -21.55 -1.11
N GLY A 304 2.32 -22.87 -1.26
CA GLY A 304 1.55 -23.71 -0.33
C GLY A 304 2.10 -23.64 1.09
N ALA A 305 3.43 -23.65 1.26
CA ALA A 305 4.06 -23.48 2.56
C ALA A 305 3.76 -22.11 3.17
N ALA A 306 3.81 -21.02 2.37
CA ALA A 306 3.47 -19.68 2.80
C ALA A 306 2.00 -19.59 3.23
N GLY A 307 1.07 -20.23 2.50
CA GLY A 307 -0.34 -20.31 2.87
C GLY A 307 -0.58 -21.04 4.19
N TRP A 308 0.15 -22.14 4.46
CA TRP A 308 0.08 -22.84 5.75
C TRP A 308 0.63 -22.03 6.91
N LEU A 309 1.68 -21.22 6.67
CA LEU A 309 2.26 -20.34 7.68
C LEU A 309 1.41 -19.07 7.93
N GLY A 310 0.35 -18.87 7.12
CA GLY A 310 -0.52 -17.68 7.24
C GLY A 310 0.20 -16.38 6.93
N ILE A 311 1.25 -16.41 6.12
CA ILE A 311 2.03 -15.22 5.74
C ILE A 311 1.25 -14.49 4.64
N PRO A 312 0.72 -13.28 4.91
CA PRO A 312 0.07 -12.50 3.87
C PRO A 312 1.11 -12.12 2.80
N MET A 313 0.74 -12.27 1.55
CA MET A 313 1.60 -12.01 0.42
C MET A 313 1.37 -10.59 -0.09
N SER A 314 2.42 -9.75 -0.09
CA SER A 314 2.37 -8.39 -0.62
C SER A 314 2.28 -8.37 -2.16
N LEU A 315 2.14 -7.16 -2.73
CA LEU A 315 2.10 -6.90 -4.18
C LEU A 315 3.23 -7.61 -4.97
N GLY A 316 4.40 -7.81 -4.35
CA GLY A 316 5.54 -8.52 -4.97
C GLY A 316 5.24 -9.97 -5.40
N VAL A 317 4.21 -10.61 -4.84
CA VAL A 317 3.84 -12.00 -5.18
C VAL A 317 3.34 -12.14 -6.61
N VAL A 318 2.75 -11.09 -7.19
CA VAL A 318 2.33 -11.11 -8.62
C VAL A 318 3.52 -11.45 -9.52
N ALA A 319 4.69 -10.88 -9.20
CA ALA A 319 5.93 -11.15 -9.92
C ALA A 319 6.57 -12.49 -9.55
N PHE A 320 6.26 -13.03 -8.37
CA PHE A 320 6.91 -14.25 -7.86
C PHE A 320 6.75 -15.46 -8.79
N LEU A 321 5.50 -15.72 -9.25
CA LEU A 321 5.24 -16.89 -10.10
C LEU A 321 5.99 -16.83 -11.44
N PRO A 322 5.90 -15.76 -12.25
CA PRO A 322 6.67 -15.66 -13.50
C PRO A 322 8.19 -15.68 -13.27
N VAL A 323 8.67 -15.03 -12.19
CA VAL A 323 10.10 -14.98 -11.88
C VAL A 323 10.62 -16.36 -11.48
N LEU A 324 9.92 -17.08 -10.62
CA LEU A 324 10.37 -18.41 -10.19
C LEU A 324 10.18 -19.45 -11.28
N LEU A 325 9.19 -19.33 -12.18
CA LEU A 325 9.08 -20.19 -13.36
C LEU A 325 10.28 -20.02 -14.28
N GLY A 326 10.78 -18.82 -14.47
CA GLY A 326 12.00 -18.53 -15.23
C GLY A 326 13.22 -19.13 -14.56
N VAL A 327 13.69 -18.53 -13.46
CA VAL A 327 14.92 -18.94 -12.73
C VAL A 327 14.86 -20.39 -12.27
N GLY A 328 13.71 -20.85 -11.79
CA GLY A 328 13.56 -22.23 -11.32
C GLY A 328 13.74 -23.27 -12.42
N SER A 329 13.36 -22.95 -13.66
CA SER A 329 13.55 -23.85 -14.80
C SER A 329 15.02 -24.04 -15.17
N ASP A 330 15.87 -23.06 -14.89
CA ASP A 330 17.28 -23.04 -15.28
C ASP A 330 18.06 -24.19 -14.62
N PHE A 331 17.79 -24.51 -13.36
CA PHE A 331 18.47 -25.61 -12.66
C PHE A 331 18.22 -26.97 -13.31
N MET A 332 16.98 -27.22 -13.74
CA MET A 332 16.68 -28.46 -14.45
C MET A 332 17.28 -28.48 -15.84
N ILE A 333 17.35 -27.35 -16.56
CA ILE A 333 18.05 -27.21 -17.85
C ILE A 333 19.53 -27.58 -17.65
N TYR A 334 20.20 -27.01 -16.64
CA TYR A 334 21.61 -27.29 -16.37
C TYR A 334 21.86 -28.76 -16.05
N LEU A 335 21.01 -29.38 -15.23
CA LEU A 335 21.13 -30.79 -14.90
C LEU A 335 20.91 -31.70 -16.10
N LEU A 336 19.96 -31.37 -16.99
CA LEU A 336 19.71 -32.13 -18.23
C LEU A 336 20.76 -31.90 -19.31
N THR A 337 21.48 -30.76 -19.26
CA THR A 337 22.61 -30.45 -20.16
C THR A 337 23.97 -30.84 -19.59
N HIS A 338 23.98 -31.68 -18.55
CA HIS A 338 25.21 -32.26 -17.93
C HIS A 338 26.15 -31.25 -17.28
N VAL A 339 25.64 -30.09 -16.83
CA VAL A 339 26.39 -29.22 -15.90
C VAL A 339 26.60 -29.96 -14.58
N SER A 340 27.79 -29.85 -13.99
CA SER A 340 28.09 -30.61 -12.76
C SER A 340 27.11 -30.22 -11.62
N ARG A 341 26.56 -31.22 -10.92
CA ARG A 341 25.61 -31.02 -9.79
C ARG A 341 26.15 -30.04 -8.73
N ARG A 342 27.46 -30.07 -8.47
CA ARG A 342 28.09 -29.13 -7.51
C ARG A 342 28.00 -27.70 -7.97
N LEU A 343 28.17 -27.47 -9.26
CA LEU A 343 28.10 -26.15 -9.84
C LEU A 343 26.65 -25.61 -9.86
N VAL A 344 25.70 -26.47 -10.22
CA VAL A 344 24.26 -26.11 -10.16
C VAL A 344 23.84 -25.76 -8.75
N ILE A 345 24.31 -26.54 -7.73
CA ILE A 345 24.06 -26.21 -6.33
C ILE A 345 24.72 -24.87 -5.95
N ALA A 346 25.97 -24.63 -6.37
CA ALA A 346 26.64 -23.36 -6.06
C ALA A 346 25.94 -22.16 -6.71
N ALA A 347 25.51 -22.29 -7.96
CA ALA A 347 24.74 -21.27 -8.66
C ALA A 347 23.40 -21.00 -7.95
N ALA A 348 22.63 -22.04 -7.66
CA ALA A 348 21.33 -21.90 -6.98
C ALA A 348 21.45 -21.29 -5.57
N VAL A 349 22.49 -21.67 -4.80
CA VAL A 349 22.73 -21.07 -3.47
C VAL A 349 23.15 -19.61 -3.60
N ALA A 350 23.93 -19.24 -4.62
CA ALA A 350 24.29 -17.85 -4.88
C ALA A 350 23.07 -17.02 -5.29
N THR A 351 22.22 -17.56 -6.18
CA THR A 351 20.94 -16.94 -6.57
C THR A 351 20.04 -16.77 -5.35
N SER A 352 19.89 -17.80 -4.51
CA SER A 352 19.11 -17.73 -3.27
C SER A 352 19.70 -16.71 -2.30
N ALA A 353 21.01 -16.65 -2.12
CA ALA A 353 21.66 -15.66 -1.26
C ALA A 353 21.44 -14.22 -1.75
N SER A 354 21.51 -14.00 -3.07
CA SER A 354 21.21 -12.69 -3.68
C SER A 354 19.78 -12.25 -3.41
N PHE A 355 18.82 -13.17 -3.51
CA PHE A 355 17.41 -12.87 -3.21
C PHE A 355 17.19 -12.69 -1.69
N ALA A 356 17.81 -13.51 -0.85
CA ALA A 356 17.74 -13.38 0.60
C ALA A 356 18.31 -12.02 1.09
N ALA A 357 19.26 -11.44 0.36
CA ALA A 357 19.80 -10.12 0.66
C ALA A 357 18.73 -9.01 0.61
N LEU A 358 17.67 -9.16 -0.21
CA LEU A 358 16.50 -8.28 -0.19
C LEU A 358 15.75 -8.33 1.15
N GLY A 359 15.96 -9.36 1.95
CA GLY A 359 15.41 -9.46 3.31
C GLY A 359 15.93 -8.40 4.28
N ALA A 360 17.01 -7.70 3.96
CA ALA A 360 17.56 -6.61 4.75
C ALA A 360 16.88 -5.26 4.49
N THR A 361 16.03 -5.15 3.43
CA THR A 361 15.34 -3.90 3.12
C THR A 361 14.19 -3.61 4.11
N PRO A 362 13.94 -2.35 4.48
CA PRO A 362 12.82 -1.99 5.33
C PRO A 362 11.46 -2.18 4.63
N ILE A 363 11.41 -2.17 3.29
CA ILE A 363 10.19 -2.29 2.49
C ILE A 363 9.67 -3.72 2.56
N VAL A 364 8.50 -3.92 3.17
CA VAL A 364 7.90 -5.26 3.42
C VAL A 364 7.69 -6.03 2.13
N ALA A 365 7.17 -5.38 1.08
CA ALA A 365 6.92 -6.01 -0.22
C ALA A 365 8.19 -6.60 -0.84
N VAL A 366 9.31 -5.85 -0.82
CA VAL A 366 10.62 -6.28 -1.34
C VAL A 366 11.22 -7.39 -0.48
N ARG A 367 11.13 -7.22 0.84
CA ARG A 367 11.62 -8.21 1.81
C ARG A 367 10.91 -9.55 1.67
N GLN A 368 9.59 -9.55 1.54
CA GLN A 368 8.79 -10.76 1.33
C GLN A 368 9.11 -11.41 -0.02
N LEU A 369 9.20 -10.63 -1.09
CA LEU A 369 9.59 -11.13 -2.42
C LEU A 369 10.96 -11.80 -2.34
N GLY A 370 11.94 -11.16 -1.70
CA GLY A 370 13.29 -11.68 -1.55
C GLY A 370 13.34 -13.03 -0.83
N TRP A 371 12.73 -13.13 0.35
CA TRP A 371 12.68 -14.39 1.10
C TRP A 371 11.91 -15.48 0.38
N THR A 372 10.78 -15.14 -0.25
CA THR A 372 9.96 -16.11 -0.97
C THR A 372 10.69 -16.66 -2.20
N LEU A 373 11.39 -15.78 -2.96
CA LEU A 373 12.23 -16.21 -4.07
C LEU A 373 13.42 -17.04 -3.60
N ALA A 374 14.11 -16.64 -2.51
CA ALA A 374 15.23 -17.37 -1.98
C ALA A 374 14.87 -18.80 -1.58
N ILE A 375 13.76 -18.97 -0.86
CA ILE A 375 13.23 -20.29 -0.47
C ILE A 375 12.75 -21.04 -1.71
N GLY A 376 12.03 -20.37 -2.62
CA GLY A 376 11.52 -20.97 -3.86
C GLY A 376 12.61 -21.55 -4.74
N VAL A 377 13.73 -20.85 -4.89
CA VAL A 377 14.92 -21.33 -5.61
C VAL A 377 15.47 -22.61 -4.97
N LEU A 378 15.65 -22.66 -3.65
CA LEU A 378 16.17 -23.85 -2.96
C LEU A 378 15.20 -25.03 -3.05
N VAL A 379 13.92 -24.80 -2.93
CA VAL A 379 12.87 -25.82 -3.08
C VAL A 379 12.88 -26.35 -4.52
N THR A 380 12.93 -25.47 -5.51
CA THR A 380 12.96 -25.87 -6.93
C THR A 380 14.24 -26.64 -7.26
N LEU A 381 15.40 -26.23 -6.72
CA LEU A 381 16.62 -26.99 -6.83
C LEU A 381 16.48 -28.40 -6.24
N ALA A 382 15.90 -28.53 -5.06
CA ALA A 382 15.68 -29.81 -4.40
C ALA A 382 14.78 -30.72 -5.24
N VAL A 383 13.66 -30.17 -5.77
CA VAL A 383 12.75 -30.89 -6.67
C VAL A 383 13.47 -31.31 -7.96
N SER A 384 14.30 -30.41 -8.55
CA SER A 384 15.10 -30.71 -9.76
C SER A 384 16.06 -31.89 -9.53
N VAL A 385 16.78 -31.87 -8.41
CA VAL A 385 17.72 -32.95 -8.07
C VAL A 385 16.99 -34.27 -7.82
N LEU A 386 15.83 -34.24 -7.16
CA LEU A 386 15.00 -35.42 -6.93
C LEU A 386 14.44 -35.96 -8.26
N ALA A 387 13.98 -35.10 -9.14
CA ALA A 387 13.46 -35.46 -10.46
C ALA A 387 14.50 -36.16 -11.33
N VAL A 388 15.72 -35.61 -11.38
CA VAL A 388 16.84 -36.24 -12.14
C VAL A 388 17.21 -37.59 -11.55
N ARG A 389 17.21 -37.73 -10.22
CA ARG A 389 17.47 -39.05 -9.58
C ARG A 389 16.40 -40.09 -9.88
N ALA A 390 15.13 -39.63 -10.01
CA ALA A 390 14.00 -40.53 -10.30
C ALA A 390 13.97 -40.96 -11.78
N LEU A 391 14.47 -40.13 -12.70
CA LEU A 391 14.48 -40.39 -14.15
C LEU A 391 15.61 -41.36 -14.56
N GLY A 392 16.62 -41.60 -13.70
CA GLY A 392 17.80 -42.41 -14.03
C GLY A 392 18.77 -41.68 -14.96
N ASP A 393 20.04 -42.14 -14.95
CA ASP A 393 21.14 -41.62 -15.80
C ASP A 393 21.07 -42.19 -17.24
N GLU A 394 19.95 -42.13 -17.93
CA GLU A 394 19.96 -42.33 -19.38
C GLU A 394 20.53 -41.03 -19.99
N ALA A 395 21.84 -41.04 -20.17
CA ALA A 395 22.55 -39.95 -20.83
C ALA A 395 22.23 -39.97 -22.33
N ASP A 396 21.53 -38.92 -22.83
CA ASP A 396 21.65 -38.53 -24.23
C ASP A 396 23.13 -38.11 -24.43
N GLU A 397 23.86 -38.78 -25.32
CA GLU A 397 25.25 -38.46 -25.61
C GLU A 397 25.42 -36.96 -25.97
N PRO A 398 26.36 -36.27 -25.32
CA PRO A 398 26.58 -34.84 -25.65
C PRO A 398 27.10 -34.73 -27.07
N ASP A 399 26.43 -33.93 -27.89
CA ASP A 399 26.91 -33.53 -29.25
C ASP A 399 28.25 -32.79 -29.11
N ALA A 400 29.33 -33.59 -29.20
CA ALA A 400 30.72 -33.13 -29.03
C ALA A 400 31.19 -32.40 -30.31
N ARG A 401 30.69 -31.17 -30.51
CA ARG A 401 31.31 -30.23 -31.47
C ARG A 401 31.70 -28.96 -30.75
N ALA A 402 32.90 -28.96 -30.21
CA ALA A 402 33.53 -27.75 -29.73
C ALA A 402 33.80 -26.79 -30.88
N ALA A 403 33.07 -25.71 -30.95
CA ALA A 403 33.47 -24.55 -31.73
C ALA A 403 34.57 -23.81 -30.95
N THR A 404 35.81 -24.08 -31.20
CA THR A 404 36.94 -23.27 -30.75
C THR A 404 36.90 -21.93 -31.45
N SER A 405 36.26 -20.95 -30.87
CA SER A 405 36.36 -19.58 -31.35
C SER A 405 37.82 -19.09 -31.17
N PRO A 406 38.42 -18.50 -32.22
CA PRO A 406 39.78 -17.98 -32.16
C PRO A 406 39.90 -16.95 -31.04
N ALA A 407 40.99 -17.03 -30.26
CA ALA A 407 41.25 -16.09 -29.18
C ALA A 407 41.46 -14.67 -29.74
N ALA A 408 40.57 -13.74 -29.43
CA ALA A 408 40.70 -12.37 -29.84
C ALA A 408 41.97 -11.70 -29.28
N PRO A 409 42.57 -10.74 -29.98
CA PRO A 409 43.80 -10.06 -29.52
C PRO A 409 43.56 -9.35 -28.18
N ARG A 410 44.61 -9.34 -27.35
CA ARG A 410 44.59 -8.76 -25.98
C ARG A 410 44.04 -7.31 -25.97
N ARG A 411 44.39 -6.52 -26.99
CA ARG A 411 43.91 -5.12 -27.11
C ARG A 411 42.40 -5.04 -27.19
N GLN A 412 41.74 -5.88 -27.95
CA GLN A 412 40.27 -5.88 -28.07
C GLN A 412 39.60 -6.26 -26.77
N ARG A 413 40.16 -7.21 -26.01
CA ARG A 413 39.63 -7.65 -24.72
C ARG A 413 39.77 -6.56 -23.67
N VAL A 414 40.92 -5.88 -23.62
CA VAL A 414 41.14 -4.76 -22.70
C VAL A 414 40.22 -3.60 -23.06
N ALA A 415 40.08 -3.26 -24.33
CA ALA A 415 39.14 -2.22 -24.78
C ALA A 415 37.70 -2.54 -24.38
N ALA A 416 37.26 -3.80 -24.59
CA ALA A 416 35.92 -4.22 -24.22
C ALA A 416 35.71 -4.19 -22.67
N ALA A 417 36.73 -4.58 -21.89
CA ALA A 417 36.69 -4.47 -20.43
C ALA A 417 36.56 -3.01 -19.98
N VAL A 418 37.36 -2.11 -20.56
CA VAL A 418 37.30 -0.68 -20.24
C VAL A 418 35.92 -0.09 -20.58
N VAL A 419 35.41 -0.39 -21.76
CA VAL A 419 34.05 0.07 -22.17
C VAL A 419 32.99 -0.45 -21.20
N ALA A 420 33.02 -1.73 -20.86
CA ALA A 420 32.07 -2.33 -19.92
C ALA A 420 32.13 -1.67 -18.53
N VAL A 421 33.34 -1.43 -18.02
CA VAL A 421 33.55 -0.76 -16.72
C VAL A 421 33.08 0.70 -16.76
N VAL A 422 33.38 1.42 -17.84
CA VAL A 422 32.95 2.84 -18.00
C VAL A 422 31.43 2.93 -18.07
N VAL A 423 30.79 2.13 -18.91
CA VAL A 423 29.32 2.11 -19.07
C VAL A 423 28.64 1.75 -17.77
N ALA A 424 29.12 0.69 -17.09
CA ALA A 424 28.57 0.31 -15.79
C ALA A 424 28.82 1.38 -14.73
N GLY A 425 30.03 1.97 -14.72
CA GLY A 425 30.39 3.05 -13.76
C GLY A 425 29.49 4.28 -13.90
N ILE A 426 29.14 4.67 -15.14
CA ILE A 426 28.16 5.74 -15.38
C ILE A 426 26.80 5.37 -14.78
N GLY A 427 26.31 4.14 -14.98
CA GLY A 427 25.04 3.69 -14.41
C GLY A 427 25.02 3.73 -12.88
N TRP A 428 26.09 3.27 -12.22
CA TRP A 428 26.22 3.36 -10.77
C TRP A 428 26.30 4.81 -10.27
N ALA A 429 26.95 5.70 -11.02
CA ALA A 429 27.04 7.12 -10.69
C ALA A 429 25.69 7.84 -10.86
N LEU A 430 24.84 7.38 -11.78
CA LEU A 430 23.49 7.94 -12.01
C LEU A 430 22.45 7.44 -11.00
N LEU A 431 22.73 6.40 -10.23
CA LEU A 431 21.77 5.84 -9.26
C LEU A 431 21.15 6.86 -8.30
N PRO A 432 21.90 7.85 -7.72
CA PRO A 432 21.28 8.88 -6.87
C PRO A 432 20.34 9.84 -7.61
N HIS A 433 20.49 9.94 -8.93
CA HIS A 433 19.71 10.85 -9.78
C HIS A 433 18.49 10.18 -10.42
N LEU A 434 18.32 8.87 -10.23
CA LEU A 434 17.10 8.18 -10.71
C LEU A 434 15.87 8.74 -9.98
N ARG A 435 14.80 8.94 -10.73
CA ARG A 435 13.50 9.32 -10.17
C ARG A 435 13.04 8.24 -9.19
N LEU A 436 12.38 8.66 -8.13
CA LEU A 436 11.76 7.75 -7.18
C LEU A 436 10.25 7.85 -7.37
N ASP A 437 9.65 6.73 -7.70
CA ASP A 437 8.21 6.60 -7.91
C ASP A 437 7.65 5.76 -6.74
N ALA A 438 7.56 6.38 -5.57
CA ALA A 438 6.98 5.77 -4.37
C ALA A 438 5.49 6.12 -4.20
N ASP A 439 4.91 6.82 -5.19
CA ASP A 439 3.55 7.30 -5.10
C ASP A 439 2.55 6.17 -5.30
N PHE A 440 1.61 6.08 -4.39
CA PHE A 440 0.50 5.14 -4.49
C PHE A 440 -0.32 5.37 -5.77
N GLN A 441 -0.38 6.60 -6.25
CA GLN A 441 -1.05 6.97 -7.50
C GLN A 441 -0.46 6.28 -8.71
N THR A 442 0.89 6.12 -8.80
CA THR A 442 1.53 5.43 -9.92
C THR A 442 1.13 3.97 -10.03
N LEU A 443 0.73 3.34 -8.93
CA LEU A 443 0.19 1.98 -8.92
C LEU A 443 -1.22 1.92 -9.50
N ALA A 444 -2.00 2.98 -9.34
CA ALA A 444 -3.42 3.06 -9.68
C ALA A 444 -3.73 3.78 -11.01
N GLN A 445 -2.76 4.47 -11.63
CA GLN A 445 -2.93 5.37 -12.79
C GLN A 445 -3.74 4.82 -13.99
N ASN A 446 -3.81 3.49 -14.15
CA ASN A 446 -4.58 2.86 -15.24
C ASN A 446 -5.85 2.17 -14.72
N LEU A 447 -6.29 2.49 -13.52
CA LEU A 447 -7.51 1.94 -12.93
C LEU A 447 -8.62 2.99 -12.97
N PRO A 448 -9.88 2.62 -13.28
CA PRO A 448 -11.03 3.55 -13.21
C PRO A 448 -11.16 4.23 -11.84
N ALA A 449 -10.80 3.53 -10.76
CA ALA A 449 -10.82 4.08 -9.41
C ALA A 449 -9.84 5.27 -9.20
N TYR A 450 -8.86 5.42 -10.08
CA TYR A 450 -7.96 6.58 -10.06
C TYR A 450 -8.66 7.82 -10.64
N ASP A 451 -9.40 7.66 -11.75
CA ASP A 451 -10.19 8.75 -12.33
C ASP A 451 -11.27 9.20 -11.35
N ASP A 452 -11.94 8.24 -10.66
CA ASP A 452 -12.88 8.53 -9.58
C ASP A 452 -12.21 9.29 -8.41
N ALA A 453 -10.97 8.94 -8.07
CA ALA A 453 -10.22 9.61 -7.00
C ALA A 453 -9.85 11.05 -7.39
N LEU A 454 -9.43 11.28 -8.63
CA LEU A 454 -9.13 12.62 -9.14
C LEU A 454 -10.40 13.48 -9.17
N HIS A 455 -11.53 12.91 -9.62
CA HIS A 455 -12.80 13.63 -9.63
C HIS A 455 -13.24 14.03 -8.20
N VAL A 456 -13.15 13.11 -7.24
CA VAL A 456 -13.44 13.43 -5.83
C VAL A 456 -12.46 14.49 -5.31
N GLN A 457 -11.19 14.44 -5.70
CA GLN A 457 -10.20 15.46 -5.35
C GLN A 457 -10.59 16.84 -5.88
N ASP A 458 -10.99 16.91 -7.13
CA ASP A 458 -11.40 18.19 -7.75
C ASP A 458 -12.58 18.82 -7.02
N VAL A 459 -13.56 18.02 -6.57
CA VAL A 459 -14.76 18.49 -5.90
C VAL A 459 -14.54 18.75 -4.41
N MET A 460 -13.90 17.82 -3.71
CA MET A 460 -13.63 17.90 -2.26
C MET A 460 -12.41 18.76 -1.93
N GLY A 461 -11.51 18.94 -2.91
CA GLY A 461 -10.24 19.63 -2.78
C GLY A 461 -9.17 18.88 -2.00
N SER A 462 -9.34 17.58 -1.79
CA SER A 462 -8.33 16.71 -1.18
C SER A 462 -8.71 15.24 -1.38
N THR A 463 -7.69 14.36 -1.42
CA THR A 463 -7.88 12.90 -1.51
C THR A 463 -7.30 12.13 -0.34
N GLY A 464 -6.40 12.74 0.42
CA GLY A 464 -5.77 12.14 1.60
C GLY A 464 -6.02 12.96 2.85
N GLU A 465 -5.82 12.34 4.00
CA GLU A 465 -5.93 13.00 5.30
C GLU A 465 -4.61 12.95 6.05
N VAL A 466 -4.18 14.09 6.55
CA VAL A 466 -3.06 14.24 7.49
C VAL A 466 -3.62 14.84 8.77
N ALA A 467 -3.22 14.30 9.91
CA ALA A 467 -3.66 14.82 11.19
C ALA A 467 -2.49 15.19 12.10
N VAL A 468 -2.69 16.25 12.88
CA VAL A 468 -1.86 16.58 14.04
C VAL A 468 -2.50 15.88 15.24
N ALA A 469 -1.87 14.80 15.70
CA ALA A 469 -2.33 14.02 16.84
C ALA A 469 -1.67 14.51 18.14
N LEU A 470 -2.48 14.81 19.13
CA LEU A 470 -2.07 15.16 20.47
C LEU A 470 -2.33 13.97 21.39
N THR A 471 -1.33 13.55 22.14
CA THR A 471 -1.45 12.43 23.10
C THR A 471 -0.92 12.87 24.46
N GLY A 472 -1.71 12.67 25.52
CA GLY A 472 -1.35 13.09 26.86
C GLY A 472 -2.19 12.42 27.95
N LYS A 473 -2.05 12.86 29.19
CA LYS A 473 -2.92 12.40 30.29
C LYS A 473 -4.33 12.98 30.18
N ASP A 474 -4.43 14.25 29.82
CA ASP A 474 -5.65 14.96 29.49
C ASP A 474 -5.31 16.01 28.43
N VAL A 475 -5.91 15.86 27.23
CA VAL A 475 -5.72 16.79 26.10
C VAL A 475 -6.90 17.76 25.95
N VAL A 476 -7.90 17.65 26.83
CA VAL A 476 -9.14 18.44 26.81
C VAL A 476 -9.06 19.52 27.88
N THR A 477 -8.12 20.44 27.68
CA THR A 477 -7.90 21.58 28.60
C THR A 477 -7.92 22.91 27.82
N PRO A 478 -8.24 24.04 28.47
CA PRO A 478 -8.18 25.36 27.83
C PRO A 478 -6.80 25.69 27.26
N GLU A 479 -5.72 25.29 27.94
CA GLU A 479 -4.34 25.46 27.47
C GLU A 479 -4.09 24.71 26.15
N THR A 480 -4.54 23.44 26.09
CA THR A 480 -4.43 22.61 24.89
C THR A 480 -5.28 23.17 23.74
N LEU A 481 -6.50 23.65 24.04
CA LEU A 481 -7.35 24.30 23.04
C LEU A 481 -6.68 25.56 22.48
N ALA A 482 -6.07 26.39 23.33
CA ALA A 482 -5.33 27.59 22.90
C ALA A 482 -4.13 27.21 22.02
N TRP A 483 -3.42 26.13 22.36
CA TRP A 483 -2.35 25.60 21.52
C TRP A 483 -2.87 25.09 20.16
N MET A 484 -3.96 24.30 20.15
CA MET A 484 -4.59 23.82 18.93
C MET A 484 -5.00 24.96 18.01
N ARG A 485 -5.59 26.03 18.55
CA ARG A 485 -5.94 27.25 17.80
C ARG A 485 -4.73 27.90 17.14
N LYS A 486 -3.62 28.01 17.88
CA LYS A 486 -2.36 28.56 17.32
C LYS A 486 -1.79 27.67 16.24
N ALA A 487 -1.80 26.36 16.46
CA ALA A 487 -1.32 25.39 15.47
C ALA A 487 -2.16 25.43 14.19
N GLU A 488 -3.50 25.40 14.32
CA GLU A 488 -4.42 25.50 13.19
C GLU A 488 -4.23 26.83 12.41
N ALA A 489 -4.14 27.95 13.14
CA ALA A 489 -3.90 29.25 12.51
C ALA A 489 -2.56 29.30 11.77
N SER A 490 -1.48 28.73 12.35
CA SER A 490 -0.17 28.66 11.70
C SER A 490 -0.21 27.83 10.42
N ILE A 491 -0.80 26.62 10.51
CA ILE A 491 -0.91 25.71 9.37
C ILE A 491 -1.74 26.33 8.24
N VAL A 492 -2.91 26.88 8.55
CA VAL A 492 -3.80 27.45 7.53
C VAL A 492 -3.22 28.74 6.92
N THR A 493 -2.52 29.55 7.71
CA THR A 493 -1.92 30.80 7.19
C THR A 493 -0.74 30.52 6.28
N ASN A 494 0.10 29.54 6.62
CA ASN A 494 1.35 29.28 5.88
C ASN A 494 1.16 28.27 4.75
N HIS A 495 0.18 27.35 4.87
CA HIS A 495 0.01 26.21 3.97
C HIS A 495 -1.43 26.06 3.45
N GLY A 496 -2.26 27.10 3.54
CA GLY A 496 -3.69 27.04 3.15
C GLY A 496 -3.93 26.68 1.68
N ASP A 497 -2.92 26.80 0.82
CA ASP A 497 -3.01 26.37 -0.59
C ASP A 497 -2.77 24.86 -0.76
N GLU A 498 -2.19 24.18 0.23
CA GLU A 498 -1.82 22.75 0.16
C GLU A 498 -2.58 21.90 1.17
N VAL A 499 -3.17 22.53 2.20
CA VAL A 499 -3.95 21.81 3.23
C VAL A 499 -5.32 22.44 3.41
N ARG A 500 -6.33 21.60 3.60
CA ARG A 500 -7.71 22.02 3.89
C ARG A 500 -8.15 21.52 5.25
N PRO A 501 -8.56 22.40 6.18
CA PRO A 501 -9.11 21.94 7.46
C PRO A 501 -10.34 21.07 7.24
N ILE A 502 -10.35 19.86 7.82
CA ILE A 502 -11.52 18.96 7.78
C ILE A 502 -12.30 19.16 9.07
N LEU A 503 -11.72 18.77 10.21
CA LEU A 503 -12.39 18.84 11.49
C LEU A 503 -11.36 18.94 12.63
N SER A 504 -11.65 19.80 13.60
CA SER A 504 -10.80 20.01 14.78
C SER A 504 -11.63 20.45 15.98
N LEU A 505 -11.12 20.24 17.19
CA LEU A 505 -11.77 20.77 18.38
C LEU A 505 -11.90 22.31 18.35
N PRO A 506 -10.88 23.08 17.90
CA PRO A 506 -11.02 24.51 17.65
C PRO A 506 -12.15 24.89 16.70
N SER A 507 -12.32 24.17 15.59
CA SER A 507 -13.38 24.44 14.63
C SER A 507 -14.76 24.22 15.21
N LEU A 508 -14.94 23.16 16.01
CA LEU A 508 -16.18 22.85 16.71
C LEU A 508 -16.51 23.88 17.81
N LEU A 509 -15.49 24.44 18.46
CA LEU A 509 -15.59 25.42 19.55
C LEU A 509 -15.34 26.86 19.07
N ARG A 510 -15.56 27.19 17.79
CA ARG A 510 -15.33 28.53 17.23
C ARG A 510 -16.18 29.61 17.89
N PHE A 511 -17.36 29.23 18.43
CA PHE A 511 -18.26 30.13 19.15
C PHE A 511 -17.73 30.54 20.54
N LEU A 512 -16.74 29.82 21.05
CA LEU A 512 -16.12 30.09 22.35
C LEU A 512 -15.04 31.19 22.20
N GLY A 513 -15.04 32.16 23.10
CA GLY A 513 -14.05 33.26 23.08
C GLY A 513 -12.60 32.78 23.08
N ALA A 514 -11.65 33.70 22.87
CA ALA A 514 -10.23 33.37 22.73
C ALA A 514 -9.66 32.70 23.99
N GLU A 515 -10.06 33.14 25.17
CA GLU A 515 -9.61 32.68 26.48
C GLU A 515 -10.83 32.20 27.30
N PRO A 516 -11.35 31.00 27.06
CA PRO A 516 -12.45 30.47 27.82
C PRO A 516 -12.00 30.06 29.23
N THR A 517 -12.85 30.27 30.25
CA THR A 517 -12.64 29.67 31.56
C THR A 517 -12.85 28.17 31.49
N GLU A 518 -12.34 27.40 32.47
CA GLU A 518 -12.56 25.95 32.55
C GLU A 518 -14.05 25.60 32.57
N GLU A 519 -14.86 26.38 33.27
CA GLU A 519 -16.32 26.18 33.34
C GLU A 519 -17.00 26.41 31.97
N GLN A 520 -16.62 27.47 31.28
CA GLN A 520 -17.14 27.76 29.94
C GLN A 520 -16.72 26.68 28.94
N PHE A 521 -15.50 26.22 29.00
CA PHE A 521 -14.99 25.15 28.18
C PHE A 521 -15.72 23.83 28.43
N ALA A 522 -15.86 23.42 29.71
CA ALA A 522 -16.58 22.21 30.09
C ALA A 522 -18.09 22.27 29.71
N ALA A 523 -18.73 23.43 29.88
CA ALA A 523 -20.12 23.64 29.47
C ALA A 523 -20.26 23.53 27.94
N SER A 524 -19.30 24.08 27.19
CA SER A 524 -19.31 24.04 25.73
C SER A 524 -19.16 22.63 25.15
N LEU A 525 -18.35 21.79 25.77
CA LEU A 525 -18.21 20.38 25.40
C LEU A 525 -19.52 19.58 25.60
N ARG A 526 -20.34 19.95 26.59
CA ARG A 526 -21.65 19.31 26.81
C ARG A 526 -22.69 19.70 25.76
N ILE A 527 -22.52 20.87 25.13
CA ILE A 527 -23.43 21.37 24.08
C ILE A 527 -23.07 20.75 22.72
N LEU A 528 -21.81 20.33 22.52
CA LEU A 528 -21.40 19.71 21.26
C LEU A 528 -22.02 18.32 21.10
N PRO A 529 -22.45 17.95 19.87
CA PRO A 529 -22.85 16.58 19.58
C PRO A 529 -21.74 15.60 19.94
N SER A 530 -22.05 14.59 20.73
CA SER A 530 -21.08 13.52 21.13
C SER A 530 -20.44 12.87 19.91
N TYR A 531 -21.17 12.75 18.83
CA TYR A 531 -20.74 12.25 17.55
C TYR A 531 -19.61 13.09 16.91
N LEU A 532 -19.72 14.42 16.91
CA LEU A 532 -18.68 15.32 16.41
C LEU A 532 -17.50 15.39 17.37
N THR A 533 -17.76 15.38 18.68
CA THR A 533 -16.69 15.41 19.70
C THR A 533 -15.84 14.13 19.62
N SER A 534 -16.48 12.95 19.47
CA SER A 534 -15.77 11.68 19.38
C SER A 534 -14.95 11.53 18.08
N SER A 535 -15.18 12.36 17.07
CA SER A 535 -14.38 12.36 15.84
C SER A 535 -13.03 13.07 15.99
N VAL A 536 -12.91 13.96 16.97
CA VAL A 536 -11.70 14.77 17.19
C VAL A 536 -11.07 14.58 18.56
N VAL A 537 -11.81 14.02 19.51
CA VAL A 537 -11.34 13.73 20.87
C VAL A 537 -11.76 12.33 21.28
N ARG A 538 -10.81 11.52 21.75
CA ARG A 538 -11.09 10.21 22.29
C ARG A 538 -11.86 10.32 23.62
N SER A 539 -12.77 9.40 23.88
CA SER A 539 -13.69 9.44 25.04
C SER A 539 -12.99 9.49 26.40
N ASP A 540 -11.74 9.03 26.49
CA ASP A 540 -10.93 9.08 27.72
C ASP A 540 -10.09 10.37 27.83
N HIS A 541 -10.27 11.33 26.94
CA HIS A 541 -9.56 12.60 26.84
C HIS A 541 -8.03 12.50 26.69
N ARG A 542 -7.50 11.32 26.32
CA ARG A 542 -6.06 11.10 26.22
C ARG A 542 -5.50 11.35 24.82
N MET A 543 -6.37 11.52 23.83
CA MET A 543 -5.98 11.81 22.46
C MET A 543 -6.96 12.79 21.82
N ALA A 544 -6.41 13.72 21.04
CA ALA A 544 -7.18 14.60 20.17
C ALA A 544 -6.47 14.77 18.83
N VAL A 545 -7.23 15.09 17.80
CA VAL A 545 -6.69 15.29 16.43
C VAL A 545 -7.18 16.60 15.83
N LEU A 546 -6.31 17.19 15.00
CA LEU A 546 -6.68 18.22 14.04
C LEU A 546 -6.47 17.62 12.66
N SER A 547 -7.54 17.42 11.92
CA SER A 547 -7.54 16.74 10.63
C SER A 547 -7.52 17.73 9.48
N TYR A 548 -6.65 17.48 8.51
CA TYR A 548 -6.47 18.28 7.31
C TYR A 548 -6.50 17.39 6.08
N GLY A 549 -7.24 17.81 5.06
CA GLY A 549 -7.17 17.22 3.73
C GLY A 549 -5.91 17.68 2.99
N VAL A 550 -5.26 16.75 2.31
CA VAL A 550 -4.10 17.00 1.47
C VAL A 550 -4.25 16.29 0.13
N ASP A 551 -3.60 16.82 -0.89
CA ASP A 551 -3.51 16.12 -2.16
C ASP A 551 -2.49 14.99 -2.06
N LEU A 552 -2.82 13.81 -2.61
CA LEU A 552 -1.91 12.67 -2.68
C LEU A 552 -0.98 12.77 -3.90
N ASP A 553 -0.45 13.96 -4.17
CA ASP A 553 0.36 14.18 -5.36
C ASP A 553 1.75 13.52 -5.24
N ASP A 554 2.77 14.32 -5.17
CA ASP A 554 4.18 13.94 -5.25
C ASP A 554 4.76 13.71 -3.83
N ALA A 555 5.33 12.53 -3.57
CA ALA A 555 5.95 12.22 -2.27
C ALA A 555 7.01 13.24 -1.83
N PRO A 556 7.88 13.79 -2.72
CA PRO A 556 8.77 14.92 -2.37
C PRO A 556 8.04 16.18 -1.93
N ARG A 557 6.86 16.48 -2.49
CA ARG A 557 6.05 17.64 -2.07
C ARG A 557 5.45 17.40 -0.69
N LEU A 558 4.88 16.23 -0.47
CA LEU A 558 4.37 15.82 0.84
C LEU A 558 5.46 15.78 1.91
N GLN A 559 6.69 15.38 1.55
CA GLN A 559 7.83 15.40 2.46
C GLN A 559 8.16 16.84 2.88
N ARG A 560 8.25 17.78 1.94
CA ARG A 560 8.47 19.20 2.23
C ARG A 560 7.35 19.75 3.10
N LEU A 561 6.10 19.55 2.72
CA LEU A 561 4.92 19.98 3.48
C LEU A 561 4.95 19.45 4.92
N ARG A 562 5.26 18.17 5.13
CA ARG A 562 5.41 17.56 6.47
C ARG A 562 6.48 18.30 7.29
N ASP A 563 7.64 18.55 6.68
CA ASP A 563 8.79 19.16 7.38
C ASP A 563 8.51 20.63 7.69
N GLU A 564 7.85 21.36 6.79
CA GLU A 564 7.41 22.74 6.97
C GLU A 564 6.33 22.85 8.06
N ILE A 565 5.28 22.02 7.99
CA ILE A 565 4.25 21.97 9.05
C ILE A 565 4.90 21.67 10.40
N ARG A 566 5.84 20.72 10.45
CA ARG A 566 6.54 20.39 11.71
C ARG A 566 7.35 21.56 12.26
N ALA A 567 7.96 22.36 11.37
CA ALA A 567 8.71 23.54 11.77
C ALA A 567 7.81 24.70 12.24
N ASP A 568 6.62 24.82 11.67
CA ASP A 568 5.65 25.88 11.96
C ASP A 568 4.76 25.58 13.17
N LEU A 569 4.73 24.33 13.64
CA LEU A 569 3.98 23.99 14.85
C LEU A 569 4.56 24.68 16.09
N PRO A 570 3.74 25.31 16.94
CA PRO A 570 4.22 25.86 18.19
C PRO A 570 4.77 24.77 19.11
N PRO A 571 5.65 25.12 20.09
CA PRO A 571 6.16 24.15 21.04
C PRO A 571 5.04 23.41 21.76
N ALA A 572 5.16 22.09 21.85
CA ALA A 572 4.13 21.24 22.45
C ALA A 572 3.84 21.64 23.91
N PRO A 573 2.57 21.59 24.35
CA PRO A 573 2.21 21.82 25.75
C PRO A 573 2.88 20.79 26.66
N LYS A 574 3.11 21.18 27.94
CA LYS A 574 3.76 20.28 28.89
C LYS A 574 2.99 18.97 29.08
N GLY A 575 3.68 17.85 28.90
CA GLY A 575 3.09 16.51 29.08
C GLY A 575 2.24 16.03 27.92
N ILE A 576 2.19 16.76 26.81
CA ILE A 576 1.51 16.38 25.57
C ILE A 576 2.55 16.09 24.48
N LYS A 577 2.41 14.93 23.85
CA LYS A 577 3.16 14.53 22.66
C LYS A 577 2.36 14.92 21.43
N VAL A 578 3.00 15.61 20.51
CA VAL A 578 2.43 16.02 19.23
C VAL A 578 3.10 15.23 18.10
N GLU A 579 2.31 14.60 17.25
CA GLU A 579 2.79 13.78 16.11
C GLU A 579 1.98 14.13 14.86
N LEU A 580 2.66 14.21 13.71
CA LEU A 580 2.01 14.28 12.41
C LEU A 580 1.78 12.85 11.91
N VAL A 581 0.55 12.52 11.55
CA VAL A 581 0.10 11.18 11.17
C VAL A 581 -0.79 11.21 9.93
N GLY A 582 -0.96 10.09 9.27
CA GLY A 582 -1.81 9.92 8.09
C GLY A 582 -1.13 9.03 7.05
N LEU A 583 -1.92 8.37 6.21
CA LEU A 583 -1.39 7.51 5.13
C LEU A 583 -0.49 8.27 4.13
N PRO A 584 -0.75 9.55 3.78
CA PRO A 584 0.17 10.33 2.96
C PRO A 584 1.58 10.41 3.55
N LEU A 585 1.69 10.52 4.88
CA LEU A 585 3.00 10.58 5.55
C LEU A 585 3.67 9.20 5.67
N VAL A 586 2.90 8.13 5.69
CA VAL A 586 3.43 6.76 5.56
C VAL A 586 4.05 6.57 4.17
N ALA A 587 3.43 7.10 3.12
CA ALA A 587 4.02 7.08 1.77
C ALA A 587 5.33 7.89 1.70
N VAL A 588 5.42 9.03 2.42
CA VAL A 588 6.68 9.78 2.57
C VAL A 588 7.76 8.93 3.26
N SER A 589 7.42 8.18 4.32
CA SER A 589 8.37 7.26 4.97
C SER A 589 8.87 6.16 4.03
N ALA A 590 7.99 5.63 3.17
CA ALA A 590 8.37 4.67 2.13
C ALA A 590 9.35 5.29 1.12
N TYR A 591 9.06 6.51 0.67
CA TYR A 591 9.93 7.29 -0.22
C TYR A 591 11.32 7.53 0.39
N GLU A 592 11.39 7.97 1.65
CA GLU A 592 12.65 8.19 2.38
C GLU A 592 13.46 6.90 2.52
N SER A 593 12.81 5.79 2.83
CA SER A 593 13.45 4.47 2.92
C SER A 593 14.02 4.02 1.58
N LEU A 594 13.27 4.25 0.49
CA LEU A 594 13.72 3.94 -0.86
C LEU A 594 14.90 4.85 -1.27
N ALA A 595 14.87 6.13 -0.89
CA ALA A 595 15.91 7.09 -1.19
C ALA A 595 17.22 6.80 -0.46
N SER A 596 17.17 6.44 0.83
CA SER A 596 18.36 6.21 1.65
C SER A 596 19.09 4.92 1.28
N ASP A 597 18.36 3.86 0.90
CA ASP A 597 18.90 2.52 0.76
C ASP A 597 19.22 2.10 -0.68
N ARG A 598 19.25 3.05 -1.63
CA ARG A 598 19.46 2.78 -3.08
C ARG A 598 20.71 1.93 -3.35
N TYR A 599 21.86 2.32 -2.82
CA TYR A 599 23.11 1.59 -3.01
C TYR A 599 23.12 0.25 -2.28
N LEU A 600 22.52 0.20 -1.09
CA LEU A 600 22.41 -1.02 -0.31
C LEU A 600 21.58 -2.05 -1.07
N ASN A 601 20.38 -1.65 -1.52
CA ASN A 601 19.47 -2.52 -2.25
C ASN A 601 20.06 -3.02 -3.58
N ALA A 602 20.79 -2.18 -4.30
CA ALA A 602 21.43 -2.55 -5.56
C ALA A 602 22.68 -3.43 -5.37
N GLY A 603 23.45 -3.20 -4.31
CA GLY A 603 24.75 -3.85 -4.09
C GLY A 603 24.75 -5.09 -3.21
N LEU A 604 23.83 -5.18 -2.25
CA LEU A 604 23.84 -6.25 -1.25
C LEU A 604 23.69 -7.65 -1.86
N GLY A 605 22.86 -7.76 -2.90
CA GLY A 605 22.68 -9.00 -3.65
C GLY A 605 23.97 -9.47 -4.33
N ILE A 606 24.77 -8.55 -4.88
CA ILE A 606 26.09 -8.85 -5.48
C ILE A 606 27.05 -9.39 -4.42
N VAL A 607 27.10 -8.75 -3.27
CA VAL A 607 27.96 -9.17 -2.15
C VAL A 607 27.53 -10.55 -1.64
N ALA A 608 26.25 -10.77 -1.41
CA ALA A 608 25.73 -12.04 -0.90
C ALA A 608 25.99 -13.21 -1.88
N ALA A 609 25.69 -13.01 -3.16
CA ALA A 609 25.98 -14.02 -4.20
C ALA A 609 27.49 -14.28 -4.33
N GLY A 610 28.30 -13.21 -4.32
CA GLY A 610 29.76 -13.31 -4.39
C GLY A 610 30.35 -14.09 -3.22
N LEU A 611 29.92 -13.83 -1.99
CA LEU A 611 30.35 -14.57 -0.80
C LEU A 611 29.94 -16.03 -0.87
N ALA A 612 28.71 -16.33 -1.28
CA ALA A 612 28.26 -17.72 -1.45
C ALA A 612 29.13 -18.47 -2.47
N LEU A 613 29.44 -17.83 -3.61
CA LEU A 613 30.31 -18.42 -4.63
C LEU A 613 31.76 -18.59 -4.16
N LEU A 614 32.33 -17.64 -3.40
CA LEU A 614 33.67 -17.73 -2.84
C LEU A 614 33.82 -18.94 -1.88
N VAL A 615 32.74 -19.27 -1.17
CA VAL A 615 32.71 -20.42 -0.25
C VAL A 615 32.50 -21.73 -1.00
N LEU A 616 31.64 -21.77 -1.99
CA LEU A 616 31.18 -23.00 -2.64
C LEU A 616 32.04 -23.41 -3.83
N LEU A 617 32.69 -22.46 -4.51
CA LEU A 617 33.52 -22.75 -5.68
C LEU A 617 34.96 -23.05 -5.27
N ARG A 618 35.54 -24.10 -5.85
CA ARG A 618 36.97 -24.43 -5.65
C ARG A 618 37.91 -23.39 -6.25
N ARG A 619 37.49 -22.74 -7.34
CA ARG A 619 38.26 -21.69 -8.05
C ARG A 619 37.71 -20.33 -7.71
N ARG A 620 38.40 -19.57 -6.87
CA ARG A 620 38.03 -18.21 -6.47
C ARG A 620 37.94 -17.20 -7.65
N ALA A 621 38.71 -17.47 -8.71
CA ALA A 621 38.66 -16.65 -9.91
C ALA A 621 37.27 -16.67 -10.59
N ASP A 622 36.56 -17.81 -10.59
CA ASP A 622 35.24 -17.92 -11.17
C ASP A 622 34.21 -17.09 -10.37
N ALA A 623 34.36 -17.05 -9.06
CA ALA A 623 33.57 -16.16 -8.20
C ALA A 623 33.87 -14.67 -8.50
N GLY A 624 35.14 -14.32 -8.74
CA GLY A 624 35.53 -12.97 -9.15
C GLY A 624 34.89 -12.55 -10.49
N TYR A 625 34.87 -13.45 -11.48
CA TYR A 625 34.19 -13.20 -12.76
C TYR A 625 32.68 -13.03 -12.58
N ALA A 626 32.07 -13.84 -11.72
CA ALA A 626 30.64 -13.74 -11.45
C ALA A 626 30.27 -12.40 -10.78
N VAL A 627 31.05 -11.96 -9.79
CA VAL A 627 30.86 -10.65 -9.15
C VAL A 627 31.07 -9.50 -10.14
N ALA A 628 32.12 -9.59 -10.99
CA ALA A 628 32.35 -8.60 -12.04
C ALA A 628 31.18 -8.52 -13.03
N ALA A 629 30.67 -9.66 -13.48
CA ALA A 629 29.52 -9.72 -14.37
C ALA A 629 28.25 -9.14 -13.71
N ALA A 630 28.01 -9.46 -12.44
CA ALA A 630 26.88 -8.91 -11.68
C ALA A 630 26.97 -7.37 -11.53
N THR A 631 28.15 -6.86 -11.17
CA THR A 631 28.39 -5.41 -11.04
C THR A 631 28.20 -4.68 -12.36
N VAL A 632 28.72 -5.24 -13.47
CA VAL A 632 28.57 -4.67 -14.82
C VAL A 632 27.10 -4.72 -15.26
N THR A 633 26.44 -5.87 -15.11
CA THR A 633 25.02 -6.01 -15.48
C THR A 633 24.16 -5.02 -14.73
N THR A 634 24.28 -4.92 -13.40
CA THR A 634 23.53 -3.97 -12.59
C THR A 634 23.78 -2.53 -13.04
N GLY A 635 25.04 -2.13 -13.27
CA GLY A 635 25.37 -0.80 -13.73
C GLY A 635 24.78 -0.46 -15.10
N VAL A 636 24.81 -1.42 -16.05
CA VAL A 636 24.20 -1.23 -17.39
C VAL A 636 22.67 -1.10 -17.28
N VAL A 637 22.04 -1.87 -16.41
CA VAL A 637 20.59 -1.77 -16.16
C VAL A 637 20.22 -0.41 -15.57
N LEU A 638 20.98 0.06 -14.56
CA LEU A 638 20.78 1.39 -13.97
C LEU A 638 20.95 2.52 -15.00
N LEU A 639 21.93 2.40 -15.89
CA LEU A 639 22.10 3.34 -17.01
C LEU A 639 20.88 3.30 -17.95
N GLY A 640 20.39 2.11 -18.27
CA GLY A 640 19.18 1.93 -19.07
C GLY A 640 17.96 2.58 -18.43
N MET A 641 17.76 2.40 -17.13
CA MET A 641 16.69 3.07 -16.38
C MET A 641 16.80 4.59 -16.48
N ALA A 642 17.99 5.15 -16.28
CA ALA A 642 18.23 6.58 -16.38
C ALA A 642 17.94 7.14 -17.79
N LEU A 643 18.34 6.43 -18.83
CA LEU A 643 18.13 6.85 -20.24
C LEU A 643 16.66 6.73 -20.69
N LEU A 644 15.93 5.76 -20.16
CA LEU A 644 14.52 5.52 -20.50
C LEU A 644 13.56 6.27 -19.55
N GLY A 645 14.08 6.97 -18.53
CA GLY A 645 13.26 7.68 -17.56
C GLY A 645 12.45 6.76 -16.63
N ILE A 646 12.87 5.49 -16.47
CA ILE A 646 12.22 4.53 -15.59
C ILE A 646 12.64 4.83 -14.15
N GLY A 647 11.67 5.13 -13.28
CA GLY A 647 11.91 5.42 -11.88
C GLY A 647 12.17 4.18 -11.01
N LEU A 648 12.80 4.42 -9.86
CA LEU A 648 12.87 3.42 -8.80
C LEU A 648 11.56 3.44 -8.00
N ASN A 649 10.78 2.39 -8.14
CA ASN A 649 9.63 2.12 -7.28
C ASN A 649 9.95 0.98 -6.28
N PRO A 650 9.12 0.74 -5.28
CA PRO A 650 9.37 -0.31 -4.29
C PRO A 650 9.66 -1.71 -4.90
N ILE A 651 9.09 -2.03 -6.06
CA ILE A 651 9.29 -3.32 -6.73
C ILE A 651 10.57 -3.30 -7.57
N THR A 652 10.80 -2.22 -8.34
CA THR A 652 12.01 -2.09 -9.19
C THR A 652 13.30 -1.96 -8.37
N ALA A 653 13.23 -1.57 -7.09
CA ALA A 653 14.38 -1.58 -6.19
C ALA A 653 15.01 -2.98 -6.02
N ALA A 654 14.23 -4.05 -6.23
CA ALA A 654 14.73 -5.42 -6.20
C ALA A 654 15.59 -5.82 -7.42
N VAL A 655 15.55 -5.02 -8.51
CA VAL A 655 16.19 -5.38 -9.80
C VAL A 655 17.69 -5.57 -9.66
N GLY A 656 18.37 -4.80 -8.79
CA GLY A 656 19.81 -4.97 -8.55
C GLY A 656 20.18 -6.37 -8.05
N SER A 657 19.47 -6.87 -7.05
CA SER A 657 19.68 -8.23 -6.52
C SER A 657 19.25 -9.32 -7.50
N LEU A 658 18.18 -9.11 -8.27
CA LEU A 658 17.77 -10.05 -9.32
C LEU A 658 18.79 -10.08 -10.47
N ALA A 659 19.32 -8.94 -10.90
CA ALA A 659 20.38 -8.85 -11.89
C ALA A 659 21.64 -9.57 -11.42
N ALA A 660 22.02 -9.40 -10.16
CA ALA A 660 23.17 -10.06 -9.56
C ALA A 660 23.00 -11.58 -9.52
N ALA A 661 21.82 -12.06 -9.12
CA ALA A 661 21.51 -13.48 -9.07
C ALA A 661 21.73 -14.16 -10.42
N VAL A 662 21.08 -13.63 -11.47
CA VAL A 662 21.10 -14.20 -12.82
C VAL A 662 22.47 -14.04 -13.47
N ALA A 663 23.14 -12.89 -13.30
CA ALA A 663 24.46 -12.66 -13.87
C ALA A 663 25.54 -13.57 -13.22
N CYS A 664 25.48 -13.78 -11.91
CA CYS A 664 26.37 -14.72 -11.21
C CYS A 664 26.14 -16.16 -11.70
N GLU A 665 24.91 -16.59 -11.79
CA GLU A 665 24.50 -17.92 -12.26
C GLU A 665 25.01 -18.20 -13.67
N PHE A 666 24.70 -17.34 -14.64
CA PHE A 666 25.11 -17.50 -16.03
C PHE A 666 26.64 -17.50 -16.19
N THR A 667 27.33 -16.63 -15.45
CA THR A 667 28.79 -16.51 -15.53
C THR A 667 29.47 -17.78 -15.03
N VAL A 668 29.02 -18.34 -13.91
CA VAL A 668 29.58 -19.57 -13.33
C VAL A 668 29.37 -20.77 -14.26
N VAL A 669 28.16 -20.89 -14.84
CA VAL A 669 27.84 -21.96 -15.79
C VAL A 669 28.65 -21.83 -17.07
N LEU A 670 28.80 -20.62 -17.63
CA LEU A 670 29.61 -20.39 -18.83
C LEU A 670 31.12 -20.62 -18.60
N ALA A 671 31.65 -20.25 -17.43
CA ALA A 671 33.03 -20.48 -17.09
C ALA A 671 33.36 -21.97 -17.04
N ASP A 672 32.45 -22.81 -16.56
CA ASP A 672 32.62 -24.29 -16.58
C ASP A 672 32.40 -24.86 -17.98
N ALA A 673 31.40 -24.41 -18.69
CA ALA A 673 31.08 -24.83 -20.06
C ALA A 673 32.28 -24.66 -21.01
N ARG A 674 32.96 -23.52 -20.90
CA ARG A 674 34.13 -23.21 -21.71
C ARG A 674 35.28 -24.21 -21.47
N ARG A 675 35.41 -24.77 -20.27
CA ARG A 675 36.40 -25.77 -19.93
C ARG A 675 36.06 -27.17 -20.44
N ARG A 676 34.78 -27.50 -20.52
CA ARG A 676 34.26 -28.83 -20.86
C ARG A 676 33.76 -28.99 -22.28
N SER A 677 33.74 -27.93 -23.09
CA SER A 677 33.32 -27.87 -24.50
C SER A 677 31.90 -28.32 -24.84
N SER A 678 31.02 -28.61 -23.89
CA SER A 678 29.72 -29.27 -24.18
C SER A 678 28.47 -28.47 -23.83
N THR A 679 28.54 -27.36 -23.07
CA THR A 679 27.35 -26.74 -22.45
C THR A 679 27.04 -25.31 -22.93
N HIS A 680 27.56 -24.84 -24.04
CA HIS A 680 27.35 -23.46 -24.55
C HIS A 680 25.88 -23.11 -24.81
N ARG A 681 25.01 -24.09 -25.02
CA ARG A 681 23.59 -23.86 -25.38
C ARG A 681 22.70 -23.70 -24.13
N SER A 682 23.16 -24.10 -22.93
CA SER A 682 22.33 -24.07 -21.70
C SER A 682 21.99 -22.64 -21.27
N VAL A 683 22.94 -21.71 -21.26
CA VAL A 683 22.73 -20.33 -20.82
C VAL A 683 21.81 -19.54 -21.77
N PRO A 684 21.98 -19.55 -23.11
CA PRO A 684 21.02 -18.94 -24.01
C PRO A 684 19.59 -19.49 -23.87
N LEU A 685 19.46 -20.82 -23.66
CA LEU A 685 18.16 -21.46 -23.46
C LEU A 685 17.50 -21.00 -22.16
N ALA A 686 18.25 -20.98 -21.06
CA ALA A 686 17.83 -20.47 -19.76
C ALA A 686 17.43 -19.00 -19.84
N ALA A 687 18.31 -18.16 -20.42
CA ALA A 687 18.05 -16.74 -20.59
C ALA A 687 16.76 -16.44 -21.37
N ALA A 688 16.53 -17.18 -22.47
CA ALA A 688 15.31 -17.00 -23.26
C ALA A 688 14.04 -17.45 -22.54
N ALA A 689 14.10 -18.57 -21.80
CA ALA A 689 12.98 -19.04 -20.98
C ALA A 689 12.65 -18.02 -19.86
N SER A 690 13.66 -17.55 -19.13
CA SER A 690 13.50 -16.56 -18.08
C SER A 690 13.03 -15.21 -18.63
N ALA A 691 13.60 -14.72 -19.75
CA ALA A 691 13.15 -13.48 -20.39
C ALA A 691 11.69 -13.58 -20.88
N THR A 692 11.26 -14.76 -21.38
CA THR A 692 9.86 -15.00 -21.75
C THR A 692 8.95 -14.96 -20.52
N GLY A 693 9.33 -15.64 -19.41
CA GLY A 693 8.58 -15.63 -18.15
C GLY A 693 8.39 -14.23 -17.60
N TYR A 694 9.47 -13.43 -17.56
CA TYR A 694 9.42 -12.06 -17.04
C TYR A 694 8.71 -11.10 -17.99
N GLY A 695 8.88 -11.28 -19.31
CA GLY A 695 8.24 -10.49 -20.32
C GLY A 695 6.72 -10.54 -20.28
N VAL A 696 6.15 -11.63 -19.76
CA VAL A 696 4.70 -11.74 -19.54
C VAL A 696 4.17 -10.69 -18.56
N LEU A 697 4.97 -10.27 -17.57
CA LEU A 697 4.59 -9.20 -16.65
C LEU A 697 4.30 -7.87 -17.36
N ALA A 698 4.83 -7.68 -18.58
CA ALA A 698 4.56 -6.50 -19.40
C ALA A 698 3.08 -6.35 -19.80
N VAL A 699 2.28 -7.40 -19.66
CA VAL A 699 0.83 -7.40 -19.94
C VAL A 699 0.01 -6.97 -18.73
N SER A 700 0.63 -6.80 -17.54
CA SER A 700 -0.07 -6.37 -16.33
C SER A 700 -0.75 -5.02 -16.52
N GLY A 701 -1.94 -4.89 -15.94
CA GLY A 701 -2.65 -3.62 -15.84
C GLY A 701 -2.06 -2.65 -14.80
N VAL A 702 -1.17 -3.13 -13.93
CA VAL A 702 -0.48 -2.32 -12.91
C VAL A 702 0.86 -1.85 -13.48
N THR A 703 1.03 -0.53 -13.62
CA THR A 703 2.20 0.10 -14.26
C THR A 703 3.53 -0.37 -13.66
N SER A 704 3.65 -0.37 -12.33
CA SER A 704 4.89 -0.79 -11.66
C SER A 704 5.26 -2.25 -11.92
N ILE A 705 4.28 -3.15 -12.03
CA ILE A 705 4.51 -4.57 -12.37
C ILE A 705 4.93 -4.72 -13.83
N ARG A 706 4.31 -3.95 -14.72
CA ARG A 706 4.64 -3.93 -16.15
C ARG A 706 6.07 -3.48 -16.41
N GLU A 707 6.47 -2.37 -15.79
CA GLU A 707 7.83 -1.83 -15.86
C GLU A 707 8.86 -2.80 -15.29
N PHE A 708 8.56 -3.36 -14.13
CA PHE A 708 9.40 -4.37 -13.49
C PHE A 708 9.62 -5.59 -14.38
N GLY A 709 8.56 -6.12 -15.00
CA GLY A 709 8.66 -7.27 -15.89
C GLY A 709 9.50 -7.01 -17.15
N LEU A 710 9.29 -5.86 -17.80
CA LEU A 710 10.10 -5.42 -18.94
C LEU A 710 11.56 -5.25 -18.54
N LEU A 711 11.80 -4.59 -17.42
CA LEU A 711 13.15 -4.36 -16.91
C LEU A 711 13.85 -5.66 -16.59
N LEU A 712 13.16 -6.64 -15.97
CA LEU A 712 13.72 -7.96 -15.69
C LEU A 712 14.00 -8.75 -16.98
N ALA A 713 13.10 -8.74 -17.95
CA ALA A 713 13.30 -9.44 -19.21
C ALA A 713 14.55 -8.92 -19.95
N VAL A 714 14.71 -7.60 -19.99
CA VAL A 714 15.91 -6.96 -20.54
C VAL A 714 17.15 -7.30 -19.72
N THR A 715 17.03 -7.26 -18.39
CA THR A 715 18.12 -7.57 -17.45
C THR A 715 18.67 -8.98 -17.67
N VAL A 716 17.82 -9.98 -17.86
CA VAL A 716 18.25 -11.37 -18.12
C VAL A 716 19.03 -11.48 -19.42
N VAL A 717 18.57 -10.84 -20.48
CA VAL A 717 19.29 -10.82 -21.76
C VAL A 717 20.64 -10.13 -21.61
N LEU A 718 20.67 -8.97 -20.94
CA LEU A 718 21.94 -8.27 -20.63
C LEU A 718 22.86 -9.11 -19.76
N ALA A 719 22.35 -9.79 -18.74
CA ALA A 719 23.12 -10.66 -17.87
C ALA A 719 23.79 -11.80 -18.67
N ALA A 720 23.06 -12.42 -19.63
CA ALA A 720 23.63 -13.44 -20.50
C ALA A 720 24.73 -12.88 -21.40
N LEU A 721 24.52 -11.70 -22.00
CA LEU A 721 25.52 -11.03 -22.85
C LEU A 721 26.76 -10.63 -22.06
N VAL A 722 26.58 -10.03 -20.87
CA VAL A 722 27.66 -9.61 -19.99
C VAL A 722 28.44 -10.82 -19.46
N ALA A 723 27.75 -11.92 -19.09
CA ALA A 723 28.39 -13.17 -18.69
C ALA A 723 29.27 -13.72 -19.80
N HIS A 724 28.80 -13.76 -21.05
CA HIS A 724 29.61 -14.13 -22.20
C HIS A 724 30.82 -13.22 -22.39
N LEU A 725 30.63 -11.91 -22.26
CA LEU A 725 31.68 -10.89 -22.37
C LEU A 725 32.77 -11.09 -21.30
N VAL A 726 32.37 -11.23 -20.02
CA VAL A 726 33.29 -11.37 -18.89
C VAL A 726 34.09 -12.67 -18.99
N VAL A 727 33.45 -13.79 -19.34
CA VAL A 727 34.12 -15.08 -19.56
C VAL A 727 35.03 -15.00 -20.78
N TRP A 728 34.68 -14.28 -21.83
CA TRP A 728 35.52 -14.08 -23.00
C TRP A 728 36.76 -13.21 -22.68
N ILE A 729 36.63 -12.16 -21.87
CA ILE A 729 37.73 -11.33 -21.38
C ILE A 729 38.69 -12.14 -20.50
N GLY A 730 38.13 -12.97 -19.59
CA GLY A 730 38.93 -13.77 -18.61
C GLY A 730 39.73 -14.96 -19.20
N ALA A 731 39.60 -15.22 -20.49
CA ALA A 731 40.15 -16.40 -21.14
C ALA A 731 41.71 -16.49 -21.25
N VAL A 732 42.42 -15.58 -20.65
CA VAL A 732 43.91 -15.49 -20.77
C VAL A 732 44.66 -16.47 -19.86
N GLY A 733 44.04 -16.94 -18.75
CA GLY A 733 44.76 -17.70 -17.71
C GLY A 733 44.92 -19.21 -17.92
N THR A 734 44.24 -19.81 -18.92
CA THR A 734 44.14 -21.28 -18.97
C THR A 734 45.12 -21.98 -19.94
N LYS A 735 45.95 -21.24 -20.67
CA LYS A 735 46.95 -21.85 -21.58
C LYS A 735 48.35 -21.99 -20.98
N GLU A 736 48.68 -21.28 -19.87
CA GLU A 736 50.01 -21.41 -19.26
C GLU A 736 50.13 -22.51 -18.20
N GLU A 737 48.99 -22.97 -17.63
CA GLU A 737 49.02 -24.09 -16.65
C GLU A 737 48.98 -25.50 -17.25
N ALA A 738 48.83 -25.63 -18.58
CA ALA A 738 48.82 -26.93 -19.24
C ALA A 738 50.19 -27.34 -19.77
N THR A 739 51.27 -26.58 -19.52
CA THR A 739 52.64 -26.84 -19.97
C THR A 739 53.68 -26.86 -18.82
N VAL A 740 53.28 -27.14 -17.60
CA VAL A 740 54.21 -27.46 -16.52
C VAL A 740 53.87 -28.83 -15.93
#